data_95ad8639d9eb47be4b58eb0331663523
#
_entry.id   95ad8639d9eb47be4b58eb0331663523
#
_cell.length_a   1.000
_cell.length_b   1.000
_cell.length_c   1.000
_cell.angle_alpha   90.00
_cell.angle_beta   90.00
_cell.angle_gamma   90.00
#
_symmetry.space_group_name_H-M   'P 1'
#
loop_
_entity.id
_entity.type
_entity.pdbx_description
1 polymer ?
#
loop_
_entity_poly.entity_id
_entity_poly.type
_entity_poly.pdbx_seq_one_letter_code
_entity_poly.pdbx_strand_id
1 'polypeptide(L)'
;VKNRFMNFLRSTTDSAGQNVYQQRIIAMCQANKASLVVDYVDLAAREHVLAYFLPEAPIEMLQILDEAAMAVVRGAVANYDRIQPIIRVRVSGLPLLEQLRQLRHSHLNQLVRTRGVVTSCSSVLPQLSLAKYNCTKCGSVIGPFLQSQAAGATENRPVSCPECQTGGPFELNSEQTVYKNYQRVSLQESPGSVPPGRLPRAKDVILLEDLVDSCKPGDEVELTAIYTHSYESSLNSAHGFPVFSTVLHANHVLKKEDKMAAEALTEEDIRTINRLAKDGRIGDRIVNSIAPSIYGHEDIKRAIALCLFGGEAKNPGGKHRLRGDINLLVCGDPGTAKSQFLKYCEGIAPRCVYATGQGASSVGLTAYVHKHPVTKEWCLEGGALVLADKGVCLIDEFDKMSDSDRTSIHEAMEQQSISISKAGIVTSLQARCTVIAAANPIGGRYDPSMTFAENVDLTEPILSRFDVLCVVRDQVDPVQDEKLARFVVGSHMRHHPCLSEAERQQLADSLAADRNSSIADSSLEPLPQDLLKKYITYARERIHPQLNQMDQEKVSKVYVHLRKESMATGSIPITVRHIESVIRLAEAHAKMHLRKYVDDSDVNMAVRVMLESFISTQKHSVMKTMERSFRRYLVYQRDSGDLLVFLLRQLIHKHAAYSRTSRRARPGQRAAGAAADSDDDATPDDDDAEGPLTVRIAEKELADLARPLGITDLDGFFRSEIMTANRFRYDADRREIVCQTVTLRGIERIDWSLVCAILLTALNS
;
A
#
# COMPACT_ATOMS: atom_id res chain seq x y z
N VAL A 1 -38.65 -11.78 23.97
CA VAL A 1 -37.54 -11.82 22.99
C VAL A 1 -38.09 -12.13 21.61
N LYS A 2 -38.68 -13.31 21.38
CA LYS A 2 -39.15 -13.80 20.07
C LYS A 2 -40.06 -12.78 19.35
N ASN A 3 -41.14 -12.33 20.01
CA ASN A 3 -42.11 -11.37 19.42
C ASN A 3 -41.47 -10.00 19.11
N ARG A 4 -40.56 -9.50 19.95
CA ARG A 4 -39.88 -8.25 19.70
C ARG A 4 -39.00 -8.34 18.47
N PHE A 5 -38.25 -9.42 18.33
CA PHE A 5 -37.40 -9.62 17.14
C PHE A 5 -38.22 -9.81 15.85
N MET A 6 -39.35 -10.51 15.90
CA MET A 6 -40.26 -10.60 14.75
C MET A 6 -40.79 -9.22 14.35
N ASN A 7 -41.16 -8.38 15.33
CA ASN A 7 -41.60 -7.01 15.05
C ASN A 7 -40.46 -6.17 14.46
N PHE A 8 -39.21 -6.30 14.97
CA PHE A 8 -38.04 -5.66 14.41
C PHE A 8 -37.86 -6.01 12.93
N LEU A 9 -37.87 -7.28 12.55
CA LEU A 9 -37.72 -7.72 11.16
C LEU A 9 -38.84 -7.17 10.23
N ARG A 10 -40.04 -6.97 10.75
CA ARG A 10 -41.20 -6.46 9.99
C ARG A 10 -41.25 -4.95 9.91
N SER A 11 -40.78 -4.22 10.92
CA SER A 11 -40.91 -2.77 11.04
C SER A 11 -39.69 -1.94 10.61
N THR A 12 -38.55 -2.60 10.34
CA THR A 12 -37.33 -1.87 9.99
C THR A 12 -37.38 -1.34 8.58
N THR A 13 -37.52 -0.01 8.46
CA THR A 13 -37.54 0.71 7.19
C THR A 13 -36.27 1.53 7.02
N ASP A 14 -35.77 1.62 5.80
CA ASP A 14 -34.67 2.49 5.41
C ASP A 14 -35.14 3.94 5.26
N SER A 15 -34.20 4.85 5.02
CA SER A 15 -34.42 6.27 4.71
C SER A 15 -35.42 6.50 3.54
N ALA A 16 -35.54 5.51 2.63
CA ALA A 16 -36.48 5.49 1.53
C ALA A 16 -37.88 4.92 1.88
N GLY A 17 -38.15 4.56 3.15
CA GLY A 17 -39.41 3.98 3.61
C GLY A 17 -39.65 2.51 3.22
N GLN A 18 -38.68 1.83 2.64
CA GLN A 18 -38.78 0.42 2.27
C GLN A 18 -38.28 -0.48 3.40
N ASN A 19 -38.92 -1.64 3.58
CA ASN A 19 -38.52 -2.59 4.62
C ASN A 19 -37.26 -3.38 4.19
N VAL A 20 -36.12 -3.06 4.81
CA VAL A 20 -34.80 -3.61 4.49
C VAL A 20 -34.74 -5.12 4.69
N TYR A 21 -35.22 -5.60 5.83
CA TYR A 21 -35.13 -7.03 6.17
C TYR A 21 -36.09 -7.88 5.35
N GLN A 22 -37.23 -7.34 4.94
CA GLN A 22 -38.14 -8.06 4.06
C GLN A 22 -37.51 -8.28 2.66
N GLN A 23 -36.82 -7.30 2.14
CA GLN A 23 -36.05 -7.44 0.88
C GLN A 23 -34.91 -8.45 1.03
N ARG A 24 -34.15 -8.39 2.14
CA ARG A 24 -33.09 -9.37 2.45
C ARG A 24 -33.63 -10.80 2.56
N ILE A 25 -34.80 -10.99 3.17
CA ILE A 25 -35.49 -12.30 3.28
C ILE A 25 -35.88 -12.80 1.88
N ILE A 26 -36.44 -11.97 1.02
CA ILE A 26 -36.82 -12.35 -0.34
C ILE A 26 -35.58 -12.73 -1.15
N ALA A 27 -34.51 -11.93 -1.08
CA ALA A 27 -33.24 -12.21 -1.75
C ALA A 27 -32.57 -13.51 -1.23
N MET A 28 -32.63 -13.74 0.09
CA MET A 28 -32.16 -14.98 0.71
C MET A 28 -32.93 -16.20 0.17
N CYS A 29 -34.26 -16.11 0.12
CA CYS A 29 -35.10 -17.19 -0.40
C CYS A 29 -34.88 -17.46 -1.90
N GLN A 30 -34.68 -16.41 -2.71
CA GLN A 30 -34.35 -16.55 -4.12
C GLN A 30 -32.99 -17.21 -4.34
N ALA A 31 -32.02 -16.94 -3.46
CA ALA A 31 -30.68 -17.53 -3.51
C ALA A 31 -30.58 -18.90 -2.80
N ASN A 32 -31.67 -19.44 -2.25
CA ASN A 32 -31.73 -20.69 -1.47
C ASN A 32 -30.74 -20.75 -0.30
N LYS A 33 -30.42 -19.60 0.34
CA LYS A 33 -29.49 -19.54 1.47
C LYS A 33 -30.18 -19.87 2.79
N ALA A 34 -29.44 -20.49 3.70
CA ALA A 34 -29.91 -20.87 5.04
C ALA A 34 -29.64 -19.80 6.12
N SER A 35 -29.08 -18.64 5.76
CA SER A 35 -28.66 -17.61 6.71
C SER A 35 -29.26 -16.25 6.42
N LEU A 36 -29.71 -15.58 7.48
CA LEU A 36 -30.17 -14.19 7.47
C LEU A 36 -29.17 -13.30 8.18
N VAL A 37 -28.57 -12.34 7.47
CA VAL A 37 -27.62 -11.37 8.04
C VAL A 37 -28.39 -10.20 8.66
N VAL A 38 -28.14 -9.94 9.94
CA VAL A 38 -28.74 -8.87 10.73
C VAL A 38 -27.63 -7.93 11.21
N ASP A 39 -27.80 -6.63 10.97
CA ASP A 39 -26.85 -5.63 11.42
C ASP A 39 -27.11 -5.26 12.88
N TYR A 40 -26.09 -5.36 13.71
CA TYR A 40 -26.19 -5.04 15.14
C TYR A 40 -26.55 -3.58 15.40
N VAL A 41 -26.06 -2.67 14.56
CA VAL A 41 -26.33 -1.23 14.68
C VAL A 41 -27.83 -0.94 14.51
N ASP A 42 -28.48 -1.55 13.52
CA ASP A 42 -29.92 -1.44 13.31
C ASP A 42 -30.72 -2.03 14.48
N LEU A 43 -30.24 -3.18 14.99
CA LEU A 43 -30.85 -3.82 16.15
C LEU A 43 -30.76 -2.96 17.42
N ALA A 44 -29.57 -2.37 17.66
CA ALA A 44 -29.33 -1.50 18.80
C ALA A 44 -30.14 -0.21 18.73
N ALA A 45 -30.33 0.36 17.52
CA ALA A 45 -31.12 1.58 17.35
C ALA A 45 -32.61 1.41 17.69
N ARG A 46 -33.17 0.21 17.48
CA ARG A 46 -34.60 -0.03 17.65
C ARG A 46 -34.96 -0.86 18.88
N GLU A 47 -34.15 -1.84 19.21
CA GLU A 47 -34.42 -2.81 20.29
C GLU A 47 -33.19 -2.91 21.23
N HIS A 48 -33.02 -1.89 22.07
CA HIS A 48 -31.90 -1.80 23.03
C HIS A 48 -31.77 -3.01 23.95
N VAL A 49 -32.89 -3.62 24.37
CA VAL A 49 -32.88 -4.76 25.26
C VAL A 49 -32.28 -5.99 24.60
N LEU A 50 -32.63 -6.26 23.32
CA LEU A 50 -32.07 -7.39 22.59
C LEU A 50 -30.60 -7.18 22.30
N ALA A 51 -30.20 -5.95 21.97
CA ALA A 51 -28.81 -5.59 21.71
C ALA A 51 -27.93 -5.72 22.96
N TYR A 52 -28.47 -5.46 24.16
CA TYR A 52 -27.71 -5.60 25.40
C TYR A 52 -27.42 -7.07 25.75
N PHE A 53 -28.43 -7.95 25.65
CA PHE A 53 -28.29 -9.35 26.05
C PHE A 53 -27.57 -10.21 24.98
N LEU A 54 -27.58 -9.81 23.73
CA LEU A 54 -26.98 -10.59 22.65
C LEU A 54 -25.46 -10.86 22.81
N PRO A 55 -24.62 -9.89 23.20
CA PRO A 55 -23.22 -10.17 23.49
C PRO A 55 -22.97 -11.03 24.71
N GLU A 56 -23.78 -10.90 25.76
CA GLU A 56 -23.57 -11.59 27.05
C GLU A 56 -24.01 -13.05 27.04
N ALA A 57 -25.16 -13.37 26.42
CA ALA A 57 -25.71 -14.72 26.35
C ALA A 57 -26.02 -15.13 24.90
N PRO A 58 -24.99 -15.21 24.01
CA PRO A 58 -25.23 -15.40 22.59
C PRO A 58 -25.83 -16.73 22.22
N ILE A 59 -25.52 -17.83 22.93
CA ILE A 59 -25.98 -19.19 22.59
C ILE A 59 -27.49 -19.28 22.69
N GLU A 60 -28.04 -18.85 23.82
CA GLU A 60 -29.50 -18.90 24.06
C GLU A 60 -30.25 -17.88 23.19
N MET A 61 -29.69 -16.67 23.09
CA MET A 61 -30.28 -15.61 22.28
C MET A 61 -30.35 -15.99 20.79
N LEU A 62 -29.29 -16.49 20.20
CA LEU A 62 -29.26 -16.89 18.78
C LEU A 62 -30.28 -18.01 18.49
N GLN A 63 -30.47 -18.97 19.40
CA GLN A 63 -31.50 -19.99 19.23
C GLN A 63 -32.91 -19.39 19.12
N ILE A 64 -33.25 -18.46 20.03
CA ILE A 64 -34.55 -17.79 20.01
C ILE A 64 -34.71 -16.91 18.76
N LEU A 65 -33.63 -16.25 18.32
CA LEU A 65 -33.61 -15.43 17.11
C LEU A 65 -33.78 -16.29 15.84
N ASP A 66 -33.16 -17.48 15.79
CA ASP A 66 -33.30 -18.44 14.68
C ASP A 66 -34.78 -18.91 14.56
N GLU A 67 -35.44 -19.23 15.69
CA GLU A 67 -36.84 -19.58 15.69
C GLU A 67 -37.77 -18.44 15.25
N ALA A 68 -37.44 -17.21 15.68
CA ALA A 68 -38.21 -16.03 15.30
C ALA A 68 -38.05 -15.72 13.80
N ALA A 69 -36.82 -15.82 13.28
CA ALA A 69 -36.54 -15.65 11.87
C ALA A 69 -37.29 -16.68 11.01
N MET A 70 -37.26 -17.94 11.40
CA MET A 70 -38.03 -19.00 10.74
C MET A 70 -39.54 -18.69 10.71
N ALA A 71 -40.11 -18.19 11.79
CA ALA A 71 -41.51 -17.81 11.84
C ALA A 71 -41.86 -16.65 10.89
N VAL A 72 -40.96 -15.66 10.77
CA VAL A 72 -41.12 -14.54 9.82
C VAL A 72 -40.99 -15.00 8.37
N VAL A 73 -40.01 -15.86 8.07
CA VAL A 73 -39.78 -16.37 6.70
C VAL A 73 -40.94 -17.24 6.25
N ARG A 74 -41.52 -18.10 7.12
CA ARG A 74 -42.76 -18.86 6.83
C ARG A 74 -43.94 -17.97 6.50
N GLY A 75 -44.01 -16.79 7.13
CA GLY A 75 -45.05 -15.80 6.82
C GLY A 75 -44.82 -15.05 5.50
N ALA A 76 -43.56 -14.91 5.09
CA ALA A 76 -43.18 -14.20 3.85
C ALA A 76 -43.21 -15.10 2.59
N VAL A 77 -42.70 -16.32 2.71
CA VAL A 77 -42.63 -17.31 1.61
C VAL A 77 -43.16 -18.64 2.09
N ALA A 78 -44.30 -19.06 1.52
CA ALA A 78 -44.92 -20.33 1.85
C ALA A 78 -44.03 -21.51 1.40
N ASN A 79 -43.92 -22.54 2.24
CA ASN A 79 -43.19 -23.80 1.98
C ASN A 79 -41.66 -23.69 1.88
N TYR A 80 -41.04 -22.59 2.30
CA TYR A 80 -39.58 -22.50 2.32
C TYR A 80 -38.93 -23.43 3.35
N ASP A 81 -39.68 -23.80 4.39
CA ASP A 81 -39.27 -24.76 5.42
C ASP A 81 -39.02 -26.17 4.89
N ARG A 82 -39.54 -26.53 3.71
CA ARG A 82 -39.22 -27.80 3.02
C ARG A 82 -37.86 -27.79 2.35
N ILE A 83 -37.36 -26.58 1.94
CA ILE A 83 -36.07 -26.41 1.29
C ILE A 83 -34.98 -26.28 2.36
N GLN A 84 -35.22 -25.39 3.34
CA GLN A 84 -34.29 -25.14 4.45
C GLN A 84 -35.03 -25.29 5.78
N PRO A 85 -34.82 -26.40 6.50
CA PRO A 85 -35.54 -26.67 7.75
C PRO A 85 -35.11 -25.73 8.90
N ILE A 86 -33.93 -25.16 8.85
CA ILE A 86 -33.37 -24.27 9.87
C ILE A 86 -32.75 -23.04 9.18
N ILE A 87 -33.14 -21.86 9.65
CA ILE A 87 -32.58 -20.59 9.22
C ILE A 87 -31.73 -20.03 10.38
N ARG A 88 -30.44 -19.71 10.06
CA ARG A 88 -29.52 -19.16 11.06
C ARG A 88 -29.45 -17.64 10.95
N VAL A 89 -29.53 -16.99 12.09
CA VAL A 89 -29.32 -15.54 12.20
C VAL A 89 -27.83 -15.26 12.34
N ARG A 90 -27.28 -14.47 11.41
CA ARG A 90 -25.87 -14.05 11.36
C ARG A 90 -25.78 -12.58 11.75
N VAL A 91 -25.03 -12.28 12.81
CA VAL A 91 -24.90 -10.91 13.34
C VAL A 91 -23.64 -10.26 12.78
N SER A 92 -23.82 -9.12 12.09
CA SER A 92 -22.74 -8.29 11.57
C SER A 92 -22.65 -6.96 12.33
N GLY A 93 -21.49 -6.29 12.26
CA GLY A 93 -21.36 -4.91 12.71
C GLY A 93 -21.34 -4.68 14.22
N LEU A 94 -20.83 -5.62 15.04
CA LEU A 94 -20.62 -5.36 16.46
C LEU A 94 -19.68 -4.15 16.65
N PRO A 95 -19.95 -3.23 17.59
CA PRO A 95 -19.21 -1.98 17.72
C PRO A 95 -17.76 -2.16 18.20
N LEU A 96 -17.50 -3.14 19.07
CA LEU A 96 -16.18 -3.38 19.63
C LEU A 96 -15.42 -4.40 18.79
N LEU A 97 -14.26 -3.97 18.26
CA LEU A 97 -13.31 -4.84 17.56
C LEU A 97 -12.20 -5.24 18.53
N GLU A 98 -12.23 -6.49 18.98
CA GLU A 98 -11.22 -7.02 19.89
C GLU A 98 -10.04 -7.64 19.13
N GLN A 99 -8.82 -7.35 19.57
CA GLN A 99 -7.63 -8.02 19.02
C GLN A 99 -7.53 -9.45 19.57
N LEU A 100 -7.08 -10.41 18.76
CA LEU A 100 -6.91 -11.81 19.18
C LEU A 100 -6.05 -11.95 20.44
N ARG A 101 -5.08 -11.08 20.64
CA ARG A 101 -4.21 -11.08 21.83
C ARG A 101 -4.86 -10.52 23.08
N GLN A 102 -5.94 -9.77 22.97
CA GLN A 102 -6.66 -9.16 24.10
C GLN A 102 -7.72 -10.11 24.66
N LEU A 103 -8.10 -11.15 23.92
CA LEU A 103 -9.07 -12.13 24.40
C LEU A 103 -8.59 -12.83 25.67
N ARG A 104 -9.40 -12.77 26.74
CA ARG A 104 -9.15 -13.30 28.09
C ARG A 104 -10.36 -14.09 28.58
N HIS A 105 -10.26 -14.63 29.79
CA HIS A 105 -11.33 -15.35 30.44
C HIS A 105 -12.63 -14.51 30.60
N SER A 106 -12.51 -13.19 30.72
CA SER A 106 -13.66 -12.28 30.78
C SER A 106 -14.56 -12.31 29.55
N HIS A 107 -14.01 -12.70 28.40
CA HIS A 107 -14.76 -12.79 27.14
C HIS A 107 -15.33 -14.19 26.89
N LEU A 108 -15.14 -15.14 27.84
CA LEU A 108 -15.68 -16.50 27.67
C LEU A 108 -17.20 -16.48 27.59
N ASN A 109 -17.74 -17.25 26.63
CA ASN A 109 -19.16 -17.35 26.30
C ASN A 109 -19.82 -16.04 25.82
N GLN A 110 -19.01 -15.02 25.47
CA GLN A 110 -19.51 -13.78 24.89
C GLN A 110 -19.35 -13.79 23.36
N LEU A 111 -20.19 -13.00 22.70
CA LEU A 111 -20.08 -12.73 21.27
C LEU A 111 -19.06 -11.63 21.05
N VAL A 112 -17.94 -11.96 20.40
CA VAL A 112 -16.81 -11.06 20.12
C VAL A 112 -16.65 -10.85 18.63
N ARG A 113 -16.19 -9.66 18.25
CA ARG A 113 -15.78 -9.33 16.89
C ARG A 113 -14.27 -9.24 16.85
N THR A 114 -13.64 -10.06 16.01
CA THR A 114 -12.18 -10.09 15.86
C THR A 114 -11.79 -10.00 14.39
N ARG A 115 -10.54 -9.65 14.13
CA ARG A 115 -9.98 -9.55 12.79
C ARG A 115 -8.67 -10.31 12.71
N GLY A 116 -8.42 -10.96 11.59
CA GLY A 116 -7.18 -11.66 11.34
C GLY A 116 -7.07 -12.19 9.92
N VAL A 117 -5.94 -12.84 9.66
CA VAL A 117 -5.65 -13.50 8.38
C VAL A 117 -5.78 -15.01 8.57
N VAL A 118 -6.45 -15.67 7.67
CA VAL A 118 -6.59 -17.14 7.64
C VAL A 118 -5.25 -17.74 7.21
N THR A 119 -4.65 -18.55 8.08
CA THR A 119 -3.40 -19.26 7.77
C THR A 119 -3.63 -20.64 7.22
N SER A 120 -4.51 -21.42 7.85
CA SER A 120 -4.81 -22.79 7.42
C SER A 120 -6.31 -23.08 7.50
N CYS A 121 -6.78 -23.98 6.62
CA CYS A 121 -8.13 -24.52 6.62
C CYS A 121 -8.06 -26.05 6.58
N SER A 122 -8.87 -26.71 7.42
CA SER A 122 -9.06 -28.15 7.33
C SER A 122 -9.98 -28.52 6.16
N SER A 123 -10.05 -29.80 5.83
CA SER A 123 -11.11 -30.36 5.00
C SER A 123 -12.47 -30.23 5.69
N VAL A 124 -13.55 -30.35 4.93
CA VAL A 124 -14.91 -30.34 5.42
C VAL A 124 -15.22 -31.73 6.02
N LEU A 125 -15.54 -31.76 7.30
CA LEU A 125 -15.86 -33.00 8.03
C LEU A 125 -17.33 -33.01 8.45
N PRO A 126 -18.01 -34.19 8.41
CA PRO A 126 -19.32 -34.34 9.00
C PRO A 126 -19.22 -34.40 10.53
N GLN A 127 -19.91 -33.51 11.22
CA GLN A 127 -20.08 -33.54 12.68
C GLN A 127 -21.48 -34.05 13.05
N LEU A 128 -21.57 -34.90 14.08
CA LEU A 128 -22.83 -35.37 14.63
C LEU A 128 -23.66 -34.22 15.25
N SER A 129 -24.86 -34.03 14.79
CA SER A 129 -25.83 -33.07 15.38
C SER A 129 -26.85 -33.76 16.27
N LEU A 130 -27.58 -34.68 15.69
CA LEU A 130 -28.58 -35.49 16.41
C LEU A 130 -28.23 -36.95 16.18
N ALA A 131 -27.77 -37.65 17.22
CA ALA A 131 -27.40 -39.05 17.13
C ALA A 131 -28.60 -39.95 17.52
N LYS A 132 -28.82 -40.97 16.72
CA LYS A 132 -29.74 -42.09 17.03
C LYS A 132 -28.93 -43.37 17.14
N TYR A 133 -29.31 -44.21 18.09
CA TYR A 133 -28.62 -45.47 18.34
C TYR A 133 -29.57 -46.65 18.18
N ASN A 134 -29.08 -47.73 17.63
CA ASN A 134 -29.80 -48.99 17.57
C ASN A 134 -29.40 -49.89 18.75
N CYS A 135 -30.35 -50.47 19.41
CA CYS A 135 -30.09 -51.48 20.42
C CYS A 135 -29.75 -52.78 19.71
N THR A 136 -28.59 -53.38 20.00
CA THR A 136 -28.14 -54.64 19.39
C THR A 136 -28.99 -55.85 19.80
N LYS A 137 -29.75 -55.77 20.90
CA LYS A 137 -30.59 -56.89 21.37
C LYS A 137 -32.00 -56.86 20.83
N CYS A 138 -32.68 -55.71 20.84
CA CYS A 138 -34.08 -55.62 20.43
C CYS A 138 -34.27 -54.91 19.06
N GLY A 139 -33.24 -54.34 18.48
CA GLY A 139 -33.32 -53.63 17.21
C GLY A 139 -34.05 -52.29 17.28
N SER A 140 -34.49 -51.85 18.47
CA SER A 140 -35.18 -50.56 18.59
C SER A 140 -34.26 -49.38 18.41
N VAL A 141 -34.77 -48.32 17.80
CA VAL A 141 -34.06 -47.05 17.61
C VAL A 141 -34.28 -46.14 18.79
N ILE A 142 -33.17 -45.79 19.46
CA ILE A 142 -33.17 -44.97 20.67
C ILE A 142 -32.77 -43.53 20.32
N GLY A 143 -33.50 -42.54 20.81
CA GLY A 143 -33.17 -41.12 20.68
C GLY A 143 -33.94 -40.38 19.61
N PRO A 144 -33.85 -39.09 19.42
CA PRO A 144 -32.59 -38.39 19.09
C PRO A 144 -31.87 -37.80 20.31
N PHE A 145 -30.57 -38.00 20.38
CA PHE A 145 -29.68 -37.38 21.38
C PHE A 145 -29.01 -36.18 20.77
N LEU A 146 -29.23 -35.01 21.35
CA LEU A 146 -28.49 -33.81 20.97
C LEU A 146 -27.03 -33.95 21.43
N GLN A 147 -26.10 -33.89 20.50
CA GLN A 147 -24.67 -33.86 20.84
C GLN A 147 -24.28 -32.44 21.22
N SER A 148 -23.68 -32.30 22.42
CA SER A 148 -23.21 -30.99 22.88
C SER A 148 -22.17 -30.42 21.93
N GLN A 149 -22.26 -29.12 21.63
CA GLN A 149 -21.29 -28.43 20.80
C GLN A 149 -19.97 -28.13 21.55
N ALA A 150 -19.89 -28.36 22.84
CA ALA A 150 -18.67 -28.18 23.61
C ALA A 150 -17.60 -29.16 23.11
N ALA A 151 -16.52 -28.64 22.58
CA ALA A 151 -15.39 -29.45 22.16
C ALA A 151 -14.83 -30.20 23.36
N GLY A 152 -14.81 -31.53 23.29
CA GLY A 152 -14.38 -32.40 24.39
C GLY A 152 -15.53 -32.99 25.24
N ALA A 153 -16.80 -32.68 24.95
CA ALA A 153 -17.90 -33.41 25.55
C ALA A 153 -17.90 -34.85 25.04
N THR A 154 -17.92 -35.81 25.97
CA THR A 154 -18.10 -37.22 25.65
C THR A 154 -19.43 -37.40 24.91
N GLU A 155 -19.44 -38.25 23.88
CA GLU A 155 -20.66 -38.57 23.15
C GLU A 155 -21.77 -38.94 24.14
N ASN A 156 -22.91 -38.25 24.01
CA ASN A 156 -24.10 -38.62 24.80
C ASN A 156 -24.61 -39.95 24.26
N ARG A 157 -24.21 -41.04 24.94
CA ARG A 157 -24.68 -42.40 24.64
C ARG A 157 -25.82 -42.78 25.58
N PRO A 158 -26.81 -43.52 25.11
CA PRO A 158 -27.85 -44.03 25.99
C PRO A 158 -27.23 -44.96 27.03
N VAL A 159 -27.68 -44.84 28.27
CA VAL A 159 -27.22 -45.70 29.39
C VAL A 159 -28.00 -47.02 29.40
N SER A 160 -29.27 -47.01 29.06
CA SER A 160 -30.15 -48.18 28.99
C SER A 160 -31.16 -48.07 27.86
N CYS A 161 -31.58 -49.20 27.31
CA CYS A 161 -32.64 -49.25 26.32
C CYS A 161 -34.01 -49.10 27.00
N PRO A 162 -34.91 -48.24 26.50
CA PRO A 162 -36.23 -48.08 27.11
C PRO A 162 -37.14 -49.32 26.97
N GLU A 163 -36.93 -50.15 25.94
CA GLU A 163 -37.76 -51.34 25.71
C GLU A 163 -37.24 -52.58 26.39
N CYS A 164 -35.96 -52.91 26.26
CA CYS A 164 -35.39 -54.15 26.81
C CYS A 164 -34.58 -53.95 28.09
N GLN A 165 -34.47 -52.72 28.60
CA GLN A 165 -33.74 -52.30 29.82
C GLN A 165 -32.29 -52.78 29.92
N THR A 166 -31.69 -53.16 28.83
CA THR A 166 -30.29 -53.57 28.76
C THR A 166 -29.35 -52.38 28.68
N GLY A 167 -28.27 -52.40 29.45
CA GLY A 167 -27.16 -51.43 29.34
C GLY A 167 -26.12 -51.83 28.29
N GLY A 168 -26.52 -52.58 27.24
CA GLY A 168 -25.66 -53.26 26.27
C GLY A 168 -24.99 -52.38 25.29
N PRO A 169 -24.18 -52.92 24.37
CA PRO A 169 -23.58 -52.03 23.34
C PRO A 169 -24.70 -51.45 22.44
N PHE A 170 -24.61 -50.14 22.19
CA PHE A 170 -25.48 -49.41 21.27
C PHE A 170 -24.68 -49.05 20.04
N GLU A 171 -25.22 -49.32 18.85
CA GLU A 171 -24.59 -48.99 17.58
C GLU A 171 -25.22 -47.70 17.04
N LEU A 172 -24.36 -46.81 16.48
CA LEU A 172 -24.80 -45.56 15.86
C LEU A 172 -25.61 -45.90 14.58
N ASN A 173 -26.83 -45.41 14.48
CA ASN A 173 -27.65 -45.53 13.28
C ASN A 173 -27.24 -44.44 12.29
N SER A 174 -26.36 -44.77 11.31
CA SER A 174 -25.85 -43.82 10.31
C SER A 174 -26.94 -43.25 9.38
N GLU A 175 -28.04 -44.00 9.13
CA GLU A 175 -29.09 -43.58 8.20
C GLU A 175 -30.04 -42.54 8.80
N GLN A 176 -30.32 -42.62 10.10
CA GLN A 176 -31.27 -41.73 10.78
C GLN A 176 -30.59 -40.61 11.59
N THR A 177 -29.28 -40.64 11.67
CA THR A 177 -28.47 -39.62 12.35
C THR A 177 -28.31 -38.38 11.48
N VAL A 178 -28.53 -37.21 12.07
CA VAL A 178 -28.37 -35.93 11.37
C VAL A 178 -26.95 -35.41 11.57
N TYR A 179 -26.27 -35.15 10.46
CA TYR A 179 -24.94 -34.59 10.44
C TYR A 179 -25.00 -33.11 10.03
N LYS A 180 -24.01 -32.34 10.45
CA LYS A 180 -23.77 -30.98 9.98
C LYS A 180 -22.33 -30.82 9.51
N ASN A 181 -22.11 -29.92 8.55
CA ASN A 181 -20.78 -29.65 8.04
C ASN A 181 -19.95 -28.90 9.09
N TYR A 182 -18.71 -29.31 9.25
CA TYR A 182 -17.74 -28.78 10.19
C TYR A 182 -16.42 -28.51 9.48
N GLN A 183 -15.83 -27.37 9.75
CA GLN A 183 -14.52 -27.00 9.26
C GLN A 183 -13.76 -26.24 10.35
N ARG A 184 -12.49 -26.56 10.53
CA ARG A 184 -11.58 -25.86 11.46
C ARG A 184 -10.66 -24.96 10.64
N VAL A 185 -10.56 -23.71 11.04
CA VAL A 185 -9.75 -22.68 10.40
C VAL A 185 -8.85 -22.07 11.45
N SER A 186 -7.56 -21.86 11.14
CA SER A 186 -6.64 -21.15 12.02
C SER A 186 -6.59 -19.67 11.59
N LEU A 187 -6.93 -18.77 12.51
CA LEU A 187 -6.93 -17.34 12.35
C LEU A 187 -5.75 -16.72 13.08
N GLN A 188 -4.86 -16.03 12.34
CA GLN A 188 -3.69 -15.34 12.88
C GLN A 188 -3.89 -13.84 12.87
N GLU A 189 -3.27 -13.13 13.81
CA GLU A 189 -3.24 -11.66 13.80
C GLU A 189 -2.67 -11.12 12.50
N SER A 190 -3.26 -10.05 11.96
CA SER A 190 -2.76 -9.40 10.73
C SER A 190 -1.32 -8.90 10.96
N PRO A 191 -0.38 -9.15 10.04
CA PRO A 191 1.03 -8.79 10.21
C PRO A 191 1.26 -7.33 10.61
N GLY A 192 0.48 -6.39 10.06
CA GLY A 192 0.58 -4.96 10.37
C GLY A 192 0.02 -4.52 11.74
N SER A 193 -0.68 -5.39 12.47
CA SER A 193 -1.30 -5.07 13.76
C SER A 193 -0.46 -5.53 14.97
N VAL A 194 0.60 -6.30 14.73
CA VAL A 194 1.43 -6.89 15.80
C VAL A 194 2.49 -5.89 16.24
N PRO A 195 2.60 -5.56 17.56
CA PRO A 195 3.67 -4.71 18.06
C PRO A 195 5.06 -5.30 17.79
N PRO A 196 6.08 -4.48 17.53
CA PRO A 196 7.44 -4.94 17.27
C PRO A 196 7.98 -5.84 18.39
N GLY A 197 8.70 -6.89 18.03
CA GLY A 197 9.30 -7.83 18.97
C GLY A 197 8.36 -8.88 19.57
N ARG A 198 7.10 -8.96 19.12
CA ARG A 198 6.14 -9.97 19.57
C ARG A 198 5.76 -10.91 18.44
N LEU A 199 5.64 -12.20 18.77
CA LEU A 199 5.13 -13.19 17.83
C LEU A 199 3.62 -13.00 17.61
N PRO A 200 3.12 -13.14 16.37
CA PRO A 200 1.70 -13.14 16.08
C PRO A 200 1.03 -14.35 16.76
N ARG A 201 -0.16 -14.13 17.31
CA ARG A 201 -0.96 -15.18 17.93
C ARG A 201 -1.94 -15.74 16.93
N ALA A 202 -2.16 -17.05 16.98
CA ALA A 202 -3.17 -17.73 16.22
C ALA A 202 -4.25 -18.29 17.17
N LYS A 203 -5.49 -18.37 16.69
CA LYS A 203 -6.63 -19.00 17.36
C LYS A 203 -7.38 -19.87 16.36
N ASP A 204 -7.90 -20.98 16.85
CA ASP A 204 -8.73 -21.86 16.06
C ASP A 204 -10.16 -21.36 16.01
N VAL A 205 -10.71 -21.36 14.82
CA VAL A 205 -12.08 -20.97 14.50
C VAL A 205 -12.82 -22.18 13.96
N ILE A 206 -14.00 -22.40 14.46
CA ILE A 206 -14.88 -23.48 14.00
C ILE A 206 -15.96 -22.85 13.11
N LEU A 207 -16.00 -23.27 11.86
CA LEU A 207 -17.04 -22.92 10.90
C LEU A 207 -18.05 -24.05 10.80
N LEU A 208 -19.34 -23.72 10.87
CA LEU A 208 -20.43 -24.67 10.84
C LEU A 208 -21.42 -24.34 9.71
N GLU A 209 -22.03 -25.38 9.15
CA GLU A 209 -23.15 -25.29 8.21
C GLU A 209 -22.80 -24.49 6.95
N ASP A 210 -23.43 -23.33 6.73
CA ASP A 210 -23.26 -22.45 5.56
C ASP A 210 -21.98 -21.62 5.53
N LEU A 211 -21.29 -21.49 6.68
CA LEU A 211 -20.00 -20.79 6.75
C LEU A 211 -18.81 -21.62 6.27
N VAL A 212 -19.02 -22.92 6.06
CA VAL A 212 -17.99 -23.81 5.56
C VAL A 212 -17.57 -23.38 4.16
N ASP A 213 -16.26 -23.42 3.86
CA ASP A 213 -15.62 -22.96 2.61
C ASP A 213 -15.86 -21.47 2.28
N SER A 214 -16.32 -20.69 3.24
CA SER A 214 -16.47 -19.23 3.04
C SER A 214 -15.14 -18.48 2.96
N CYS A 215 -14.05 -19.01 3.50
CA CYS A 215 -12.72 -18.36 3.49
C CYS A 215 -11.63 -19.32 3.02
N LYS A 216 -10.57 -18.74 2.48
CA LYS A 216 -9.39 -19.47 1.98
C LYS A 216 -8.14 -19.02 2.74
N PRO A 217 -7.08 -19.84 2.79
CA PRO A 217 -5.80 -19.39 3.31
C PRO A 217 -5.31 -18.14 2.58
N GLY A 218 -4.85 -17.15 3.34
CA GLY A 218 -4.46 -15.83 2.86
C GLY A 218 -5.55 -14.75 2.90
N ASP A 219 -6.83 -15.10 3.02
CA ASP A 219 -7.91 -14.12 3.13
C ASP A 219 -7.83 -13.38 4.48
N GLU A 220 -7.97 -12.06 4.44
CA GLU A 220 -8.20 -11.27 5.64
C GLU A 220 -9.70 -11.25 5.95
N VAL A 221 -10.05 -11.74 7.14
CA VAL A 221 -11.45 -11.88 7.54
C VAL A 221 -11.73 -11.13 8.84
N GLU A 222 -12.91 -10.57 8.88
CA GLU A 222 -13.53 -10.07 10.09
C GLU A 222 -14.56 -11.10 10.57
N LEU A 223 -14.35 -11.57 11.79
CA LEU A 223 -15.10 -12.65 12.36
C LEU A 223 -15.94 -12.17 13.54
N THR A 224 -17.25 -12.39 13.50
CA THR A 224 -18.12 -12.33 14.67
C THR A 224 -18.29 -13.75 15.17
N ALA A 225 -17.81 -14.03 16.39
CA ALA A 225 -17.78 -15.39 16.93
C ALA A 225 -18.05 -15.42 18.43
N ILE A 226 -18.49 -16.58 18.89
CA ILE A 226 -18.63 -16.88 20.31
C ILE A 226 -17.31 -17.46 20.80
N TYR A 227 -16.70 -16.82 21.80
CA TYR A 227 -15.45 -17.29 22.38
C TYR A 227 -15.72 -18.34 23.44
N THR A 228 -15.33 -19.60 23.16
CA THR A 228 -15.61 -20.74 24.04
C THR A 228 -14.34 -21.47 24.45
N HIS A 229 -14.42 -22.24 25.50
CA HIS A 229 -13.33 -23.14 25.93
C HIS A 229 -13.57 -24.55 25.39
N SER A 230 -12.48 -25.23 25.08
CA SER A 230 -12.46 -26.64 24.66
C SER A 230 -11.58 -27.45 25.60
N TYR A 231 -12.08 -28.57 26.07
CA TYR A 231 -11.30 -29.49 26.89
C TYR A 231 -10.48 -30.41 25.99
N GLU A 232 -9.15 -30.27 26.07
CA GLU A 232 -8.22 -31.21 25.41
C GLU A 232 -7.61 -32.17 26.42
N SER A 233 -7.94 -33.43 26.31
CA SER A 233 -7.41 -34.48 27.19
C SER A 233 -5.91 -34.65 27.11
N SER A 234 -5.31 -34.39 25.94
CA SER A 234 -3.87 -34.46 25.71
C SER A 234 -3.05 -33.45 26.53
N LEU A 235 -3.59 -32.25 26.75
CA LEU A 235 -2.95 -31.22 27.59
C LEU A 235 -3.08 -31.52 29.08
N ASN A 236 -4.18 -32.17 29.50
CA ASN A 236 -4.46 -32.39 30.90
C ASN A 236 -3.81 -33.66 31.44
N SER A 237 -3.55 -34.70 30.62
CA SER A 237 -2.91 -35.95 31.06
C SER A 237 -1.43 -35.77 31.39
N ALA A 238 -0.75 -34.77 30.79
CA ALA A 238 0.70 -34.59 30.98
C ALA A 238 1.06 -33.71 32.20
N HIS A 239 0.21 -32.81 32.66
CA HIS A 239 0.57 -31.79 33.64
C HIS A 239 -0.30 -31.74 34.92
N GLY A 240 -1.33 -32.55 35.05
CA GLY A 240 -2.15 -32.66 36.27
C GLY A 240 -3.01 -31.46 36.63
N PHE A 241 -2.95 -30.32 35.88
CA PHE A 241 -3.81 -29.14 36.03
C PHE A 241 -4.80 -29.05 34.88
N PRO A 242 -6.08 -28.76 35.13
CA PRO A 242 -7.10 -28.63 34.10
C PRO A 242 -6.89 -27.34 33.29
N VAL A 243 -6.12 -27.42 32.22
CA VAL A 243 -5.93 -26.32 31.26
C VAL A 243 -6.88 -26.52 30.09
N PHE A 244 -7.60 -25.47 29.72
CA PHE A 244 -8.56 -25.50 28.60
C PHE A 244 -7.95 -24.76 27.41
N SER A 245 -8.02 -25.34 26.23
CA SER A 245 -7.82 -24.61 24.99
C SER A 245 -9.04 -23.73 24.70
N THR A 246 -8.83 -22.66 23.96
CA THR A 246 -9.92 -21.73 23.62
C THR A 246 -10.13 -21.70 22.12
N VAL A 247 -11.38 -21.77 21.71
CA VAL A 247 -11.81 -21.78 20.32
C VAL A 247 -12.88 -20.71 20.08
N LEU A 248 -12.96 -20.26 18.82
CA LEU A 248 -13.95 -19.29 18.36
C LEU A 248 -15.01 -20.03 17.51
N HIS A 249 -16.25 -20.05 17.95
CA HIS A 249 -17.37 -20.53 17.13
C HIS A 249 -17.89 -19.41 16.27
N ALA A 250 -17.66 -19.48 14.96
CA ALA A 250 -18.07 -18.45 14.02
C ALA A 250 -19.59 -18.34 13.94
N ASN A 251 -20.11 -17.12 14.11
CA ASN A 251 -21.47 -16.76 13.77
C ASN A 251 -21.53 -16.08 12.40
N HIS A 252 -20.62 -15.13 12.12
CA HIS A 252 -20.57 -14.43 10.84
C HIS A 252 -19.13 -14.23 10.40
N VAL A 253 -18.85 -14.44 9.11
CA VAL A 253 -17.55 -14.23 8.49
C VAL A 253 -17.73 -13.21 7.39
N LEU A 254 -17.06 -12.08 7.54
CA LEU A 254 -17.01 -11.04 6.54
C LEU A 254 -15.60 -11.02 5.94
N LYS A 255 -15.48 -11.29 4.65
CA LYS A 255 -14.21 -11.09 3.94
C LYS A 255 -13.99 -9.61 3.78
N LYS A 256 -12.83 -9.16 4.19
CA LYS A 256 -12.41 -7.80 3.94
C LYS A 256 -11.94 -7.69 2.50
N GLU A 257 -12.88 -7.43 1.60
CA GLU A 257 -12.53 -6.94 0.28
C GLU A 257 -11.99 -5.51 0.45
N ASP A 258 -11.14 -5.09 -0.48
CA ASP A 258 -10.46 -3.78 -0.43
C ASP A 258 -11.42 -2.58 -0.29
N LYS A 259 -12.68 -2.76 -0.64
CA LYS A 259 -13.76 -1.76 -0.49
C LYS A 259 -13.98 -1.27 0.94
N MET A 260 -13.73 -2.10 1.95
CA MET A 260 -13.93 -1.69 3.35
C MET A 260 -12.79 -0.82 3.92
N ALA A 261 -11.60 -0.88 3.33
CA ALA A 261 -10.53 0.05 3.70
C ALA A 261 -10.87 1.49 3.29
N ALA A 262 -11.62 1.66 2.19
CA ALA A 262 -12.13 2.95 1.75
C ALA A 262 -13.28 3.49 2.63
N GLU A 263 -14.06 2.61 3.26
CA GLU A 263 -15.13 3.00 4.21
C GLU A 263 -14.57 3.52 5.55
N ALA A 264 -13.33 3.19 5.89
CA ALA A 264 -12.65 3.71 7.07
C ALA A 264 -12.15 5.16 6.90
N LEU A 265 -12.23 5.73 5.68
CA LEU A 265 -11.85 7.12 5.40
C LEU A 265 -13.00 8.06 5.80
N THR A 266 -12.69 9.05 6.64
CA THR A 266 -13.67 10.08 6.98
C THR A 266 -13.89 11.03 5.78
N GLU A 267 -15.07 11.66 5.71
CA GLU A 267 -15.34 12.65 4.64
C GLU A 267 -14.35 13.82 4.66
N GLU A 268 -13.83 14.18 5.83
CA GLU A 268 -12.80 15.20 5.97
C GLU A 268 -11.48 14.77 5.35
N ASP A 269 -11.09 13.51 5.55
CA ASP A 269 -9.91 12.93 4.89
C ASP A 269 -10.05 12.97 3.35
N ILE A 270 -11.22 12.60 2.83
CA ILE A 270 -11.49 12.64 1.38
C ILE A 270 -11.42 14.08 0.84
N ARG A 271 -11.95 15.07 1.57
CA ARG A 271 -11.85 16.47 1.17
C ARG A 271 -10.41 16.97 1.17
N THR A 272 -9.61 16.58 2.18
CA THR A 272 -8.18 16.94 2.26
C THR A 272 -7.38 16.26 1.14
N ILE A 273 -7.60 14.99 0.85
CA ILE A 273 -6.98 14.24 -0.25
C ILE A 273 -7.29 14.90 -1.61
N ASN A 274 -8.54 15.23 -1.87
CA ASN A 274 -8.95 15.90 -3.12
C ASN A 274 -8.40 17.33 -3.24
N ARG A 275 -8.16 18.02 -2.12
CA ARG A 275 -7.48 19.33 -2.11
C ARG A 275 -6.00 19.18 -2.48
N LEU A 276 -5.31 18.20 -1.89
CA LEU A 276 -3.92 17.91 -2.19
C LEU A 276 -3.70 17.48 -3.65
N ALA A 277 -4.64 16.72 -4.22
CA ALA A 277 -4.55 16.27 -5.61
C ALA A 277 -4.59 17.41 -6.63
N LYS A 278 -5.16 18.58 -6.27
CA LYS A 278 -5.17 19.78 -7.13
C LYS A 278 -3.83 20.50 -7.16
N ASP A 279 -2.92 20.18 -6.24
CA ASP A 279 -1.59 20.72 -6.21
C ASP A 279 -0.75 20.07 -7.34
N GLY A 280 -0.30 20.89 -8.30
CA GLY A 280 0.49 20.39 -9.44
C GLY A 280 1.82 19.73 -9.04
N ARG A 281 2.33 19.97 -7.82
CA ARG A 281 3.58 19.41 -7.27
C ARG A 281 3.35 18.30 -6.27
N ILE A 282 2.16 17.70 -6.24
CA ILE A 282 1.85 16.64 -5.29
C ILE A 282 2.79 15.43 -5.42
N GLY A 283 3.22 15.11 -6.64
CA GLY A 283 4.16 14.03 -6.89
C GLY A 283 5.49 14.23 -6.16
N ASP A 284 6.08 15.42 -6.26
CA ASP A 284 7.34 15.74 -5.59
C ASP A 284 7.17 15.78 -4.07
N ARG A 285 6.02 16.28 -3.57
CA ARG A 285 5.69 16.24 -2.14
C ARG A 285 5.59 14.82 -1.60
N ILE A 286 4.95 13.90 -2.34
CA ILE A 286 4.87 12.48 -1.98
C ILE A 286 6.26 11.86 -1.95
N VAL A 287 7.09 12.09 -2.98
CA VAL A 287 8.47 11.57 -3.05
C VAL A 287 9.30 12.06 -1.87
N ASN A 288 9.22 13.36 -1.52
CA ASN A 288 9.93 13.93 -0.37
C ASN A 288 9.40 13.42 0.97
N SER A 289 8.13 12.99 1.04
CA SER A 289 7.53 12.42 2.24
C SER A 289 7.92 10.96 2.47
N ILE A 290 8.42 10.27 1.42
CA ILE A 290 8.89 8.89 1.53
C ILE A 290 10.27 8.88 2.17
N ALA A 291 10.42 8.12 3.24
CA ALA A 291 11.64 7.96 4.00
C ALA A 291 12.35 9.30 4.31
N PRO A 292 11.73 10.20 5.11
CA PRO A 292 12.31 11.50 5.41
C PRO A 292 13.61 11.41 6.24
N SER A 293 13.86 10.26 6.87
CA SER A 293 15.09 9.95 7.60
C SER A 293 16.29 9.67 6.69
N ILE A 294 16.07 9.42 5.39
CA ILE A 294 17.12 9.10 4.42
C ILE A 294 17.34 10.30 3.51
N TYR A 295 18.61 10.76 3.44
CA TYR A 295 19.01 11.87 2.61
C TYR A 295 19.26 11.43 1.15
N GLY A 296 18.80 12.25 0.20
CA GLY A 296 19.01 11.99 -1.24
C GLY A 296 18.20 10.81 -1.77
N HIS A 297 18.72 10.16 -2.81
CA HIS A 297 18.13 8.99 -3.50
C HIS A 297 16.69 9.23 -3.98
N GLU A 298 16.44 10.38 -4.62
CA GLU A 298 15.09 10.74 -5.11
C GLU A 298 14.53 9.73 -6.10
N ASP A 299 15.38 9.15 -6.96
CA ASP A 299 14.97 8.16 -7.95
C ASP A 299 14.44 6.89 -7.29
N ILE A 300 15.08 6.43 -6.19
CA ILE A 300 14.61 5.27 -5.42
C ILE A 300 13.31 5.61 -4.72
N LYS A 301 13.21 6.78 -4.10
CA LYS A 301 11.97 7.23 -3.45
C LYS A 301 10.82 7.32 -4.44
N ARG A 302 11.08 7.82 -5.65
CA ARG A 302 10.11 7.90 -6.76
C ARG A 302 9.69 6.50 -7.20
N ALA A 303 10.64 5.58 -7.39
CA ALA A 303 10.35 4.20 -7.73
C ALA A 303 9.49 3.50 -6.65
N ILE A 304 9.83 3.68 -5.37
CA ILE A 304 9.03 3.16 -4.24
C ILE A 304 7.62 3.76 -4.24
N ALA A 305 7.50 5.08 -4.47
CA ALA A 305 6.19 5.72 -4.59
C ALA A 305 5.34 5.03 -5.65
N LEU A 306 5.87 4.87 -6.86
CA LEU A 306 5.17 4.22 -7.97
C LEU A 306 4.79 2.77 -7.66
N CYS A 307 5.64 2.02 -6.97
CA CYS A 307 5.34 0.67 -6.51
C CYS A 307 4.19 0.62 -5.49
N LEU A 308 4.14 1.58 -4.57
CA LEU A 308 3.07 1.66 -3.56
C LEU A 308 1.71 1.99 -4.18
N PHE A 309 1.66 2.83 -5.22
CA PHE A 309 0.42 3.14 -5.93
C PHE A 309 0.01 2.02 -6.89
N GLY A 310 0.95 1.40 -7.60
CA GLY A 310 0.71 0.34 -8.56
C GLY A 310 -0.11 0.76 -9.79
N GLY A 311 -0.03 -0.02 -10.86
CA GLY A 311 -0.87 0.12 -12.06
C GLY A 311 -2.22 -0.59 -11.93
N GLU A 312 -2.87 -0.87 -13.06
CA GLU A 312 -4.17 -1.51 -13.12
C GLU A 312 -4.06 -2.94 -13.70
N ALA A 313 -4.71 -3.90 -13.05
CA ALA A 313 -4.78 -5.26 -13.54
C ALA A 313 -5.77 -5.36 -14.72
N LYS A 314 -5.38 -6.00 -15.82
CA LYS A 314 -6.19 -6.10 -17.04
C LYS A 314 -6.47 -7.55 -17.38
N ASN A 315 -7.69 -7.84 -17.85
CA ASN A 315 -8.12 -9.17 -18.27
C ASN A 315 -8.56 -9.16 -19.74
N PRO A 316 -7.65 -9.15 -20.71
CA PRO A 316 -8.03 -9.19 -22.11
C PRO A 316 -8.70 -10.52 -22.46
N GLY A 317 -9.96 -10.47 -22.90
CA GLY A 317 -10.72 -11.65 -23.35
C GLY A 317 -11.08 -12.66 -22.27
N GLY A 318 -10.95 -12.33 -20.98
CA GLY A 318 -11.36 -13.18 -19.85
C GLY A 318 -10.50 -14.41 -19.56
N LYS A 319 -9.54 -14.75 -20.42
CA LYS A 319 -8.67 -15.95 -20.32
C LYS A 319 -7.24 -15.63 -19.87
N HIS A 320 -6.78 -14.43 -20.11
CA HIS A 320 -5.42 -14.01 -19.77
C HIS A 320 -5.44 -12.81 -18.86
N ARG A 321 -4.71 -12.90 -17.74
CA ARG A 321 -4.61 -11.82 -16.76
C ARG A 321 -3.25 -11.16 -16.87
N LEU A 322 -3.25 -9.84 -17.10
CA LEU A 322 -2.06 -9.01 -17.02
C LEU A 322 -2.00 -8.39 -15.62
N ARG A 323 -0.84 -8.51 -14.98
CA ARG A 323 -0.61 -7.93 -13.65
C ARG A 323 -0.58 -6.40 -13.70
N GLY A 324 -1.07 -5.75 -12.64
CA GLY A 324 -0.94 -4.31 -12.41
C GLY A 324 0.18 -3.95 -11.42
N ASP A 325 0.65 -4.91 -10.63
CA ASP A 325 1.67 -4.67 -9.61
C ASP A 325 3.05 -4.43 -10.23
N ILE A 326 3.83 -3.49 -9.64
CA ILE A 326 5.15 -3.06 -10.10
C ILE A 326 6.19 -3.64 -9.16
N ASN A 327 7.11 -4.45 -9.67
CA ASN A 327 8.17 -5.07 -8.89
C ASN A 327 9.46 -4.25 -8.97
N LEU A 328 10.09 -4.02 -7.82
CA LEU A 328 11.30 -3.22 -7.67
C LEU A 328 12.44 -4.06 -7.07
N LEU A 329 13.62 -3.97 -7.68
CA LEU A 329 14.86 -4.50 -7.11
C LEU A 329 15.83 -3.36 -6.84
N VAL A 330 16.26 -3.23 -5.58
CA VAL A 330 17.28 -2.29 -5.15
C VAL A 330 18.58 -3.05 -4.91
N CYS A 331 19.58 -2.81 -5.73
CA CYS A 331 20.90 -3.41 -5.59
C CYS A 331 21.94 -2.32 -5.25
N GLY A 332 22.96 -2.63 -4.48
CA GLY A 332 24.03 -1.66 -4.24
C GLY A 332 24.92 -2.00 -3.07
N ASP A 333 25.85 -1.09 -2.82
CA ASP A 333 26.90 -1.24 -1.81
C ASP A 333 26.33 -1.38 -0.39
N PRO A 334 26.99 -2.10 0.52
CA PRO A 334 26.56 -2.21 1.91
C PRO A 334 26.60 -0.84 2.59
N GLY A 335 25.67 -0.59 3.50
CA GLY A 335 25.59 0.71 4.21
C GLY A 335 24.80 1.81 3.50
N THR A 336 24.28 1.60 2.28
CA THR A 336 23.49 2.57 1.50
C THR A 336 22.00 2.64 1.87
N ALA A 337 21.64 2.25 3.08
CA ALA A 337 20.28 2.32 3.65
C ALA A 337 19.18 1.49 2.95
N LYS A 338 19.52 0.48 2.13
CA LYS A 338 18.54 -0.37 1.42
C LYS A 338 17.48 -0.98 2.35
N SER A 339 17.91 -1.65 3.43
CA SER A 339 16.99 -2.26 4.39
C SER A 339 16.14 -1.21 5.14
N GLN A 340 16.60 0.04 5.27
CA GLN A 340 15.82 1.10 5.89
C GLN A 340 14.67 1.57 5.00
N PHE A 341 14.87 1.59 3.66
CA PHE A 341 13.77 1.83 2.73
C PHE A 341 12.70 0.75 2.85
N LEU A 342 13.08 -0.52 2.95
CA LEU A 342 12.13 -1.63 3.13
C LEU A 342 11.34 -1.48 4.44
N LYS A 343 12.03 -1.22 5.56
CA LYS A 343 11.36 -0.99 6.87
C LYS A 343 10.41 0.20 6.86
N TYR A 344 10.74 1.24 6.11
CA TYR A 344 9.85 2.37 5.94
C TYR A 344 8.58 1.98 5.16
N CYS A 345 8.73 1.19 4.09
CA CYS A 345 7.60 0.67 3.32
C CYS A 345 6.69 -0.22 4.17
N GLU A 346 7.25 -1.01 5.11
CA GLU A 346 6.48 -1.82 6.07
C GLU A 346 5.51 -0.96 6.90
N GLY A 347 5.95 0.25 7.31
CA GLY A 347 5.13 1.17 8.09
C GLY A 347 3.99 1.83 7.32
N ILE A 348 4.17 2.06 6.01
CA ILE A 348 3.22 2.82 5.18
C ILE A 348 2.24 1.92 4.44
N ALA A 349 2.70 0.78 3.93
CA ALA A 349 1.84 -0.11 3.16
C ALA A 349 0.68 -0.63 4.03
N PRO A 350 -0.57 -0.63 3.52
CA PRO A 350 -1.73 -1.07 4.29
C PRO A 350 -1.66 -2.54 4.68
N ARG A 351 -1.08 -3.37 3.81
CA ARG A 351 -0.80 -4.79 4.05
C ARG A 351 0.60 -5.10 3.57
N CYS A 352 1.47 -5.49 4.48
CA CYS A 352 2.87 -5.73 4.19
C CYS A 352 3.38 -6.95 4.94
N VAL A 353 4.21 -7.73 4.27
CA VAL A 353 4.95 -8.84 4.89
C VAL A 353 6.44 -8.64 4.61
N TYR A 354 7.24 -8.60 5.66
CA TYR A 354 8.69 -8.51 5.58
C TYR A 354 9.32 -9.90 5.73
N ALA A 355 10.16 -10.27 4.79
CA ALA A 355 10.88 -11.54 4.79
C ALA A 355 12.38 -11.28 4.53
N THR A 356 13.24 -12.10 5.13
CA THR A 356 14.69 -12.08 4.83
C THR A 356 15.06 -13.31 4.01
N GLY A 357 15.90 -13.13 2.99
CA GLY A 357 16.28 -14.20 2.07
C GLY A 357 16.91 -15.41 2.76
N GLN A 358 17.75 -15.19 3.79
CA GLN A 358 18.39 -16.26 4.54
C GLN A 358 17.43 -16.96 5.53
N GLY A 359 16.47 -16.24 6.10
CA GLY A 359 15.52 -16.75 7.09
C GLY A 359 14.27 -17.39 6.50
N ALA A 360 14.01 -17.17 5.24
CA ALA A 360 12.82 -17.66 4.54
C ALA A 360 13.16 -18.89 3.70
N SER A 361 12.52 -20.03 3.99
CA SER A 361 12.57 -21.18 3.09
C SER A 361 11.54 -21.03 1.97
N SER A 362 11.71 -21.76 0.85
CA SER A 362 10.72 -21.81 -0.26
C SER A 362 9.30 -22.05 0.25
N VAL A 363 9.21 -22.90 1.23
CA VAL A 363 7.97 -23.30 1.89
C VAL A 363 7.37 -22.13 2.70
N GLY A 364 8.20 -21.39 3.43
CA GLY A 364 7.75 -20.21 4.18
C GLY A 364 7.38 -19.02 3.30
N LEU A 365 7.94 -18.93 2.08
CA LEU A 365 7.59 -17.89 1.12
C LEU A 365 6.31 -18.20 0.35
N THR A 366 6.13 -19.44 -0.07
CA THR A 366 5.00 -19.83 -0.95
C THR A 366 3.85 -20.45 -0.18
N ALA A 367 3.91 -21.74 0.10
CA ALA A 367 2.94 -22.42 0.93
C ALA A 367 3.46 -23.77 1.44
N TYR A 368 3.00 -24.12 2.60
CA TYR A 368 3.40 -25.32 3.32
C TYR A 368 2.28 -26.34 3.37
N VAL A 369 2.60 -27.57 2.96
CA VAL A 369 1.70 -28.71 3.11
C VAL A 369 2.24 -29.59 4.23
N HIS A 370 1.49 -29.69 5.31
CA HIS A 370 1.85 -30.52 6.45
C HIS A 370 0.68 -31.39 6.89
N LYS A 371 1.00 -32.44 7.63
CA LYS A 371 0.00 -33.34 8.19
C LYS A 371 -0.45 -32.82 9.55
N HIS A 372 -1.73 -32.56 9.70
CA HIS A 372 -2.28 -32.11 10.98
C HIS A 372 -2.04 -33.16 12.06
N PRO A 373 -1.48 -32.82 13.23
CA PRO A 373 -1.08 -33.81 14.24
C PRO A 373 -2.25 -34.61 14.81
N VAL A 374 -3.43 -34.03 14.91
CA VAL A 374 -4.61 -34.65 15.51
C VAL A 374 -5.44 -35.41 14.45
N THR A 375 -5.85 -34.73 13.37
CA THR A 375 -6.72 -35.31 12.35
C THR A 375 -5.98 -36.19 11.36
N LYS A 376 -4.63 -36.12 11.33
CA LYS A 376 -3.73 -36.83 10.38
C LYS A 376 -4.04 -36.49 8.91
N GLU A 377 -4.82 -35.48 8.63
CA GLU A 377 -5.10 -34.98 7.29
C GLU A 377 -4.03 -34.00 6.82
N TRP A 378 -3.91 -33.89 5.50
CA TRP A 378 -3.01 -32.92 4.91
C TRP A 378 -3.64 -31.54 4.92
N CYS A 379 -2.98 -30.58 5.59
CA CYS A 379 -3.38 -29.18 5.66
C CYS A 379 -2.44 -28.30 4.84
N LEU A 380 -3.00 -27.25 4.25
CA LEU A 380 -2.29 -26.26 3.47
C LEU A 380 -2.21 -24.95 4.26
N GLU A 381 -0.99 -24.47 4.52
CA GLU A 381 -0.74 -23.16 5.13
C GLU A 381 -0.16 -22.21 4.10
N GLY A 382 -0.65 -20.97 4.05
CA GLY A 382 -0.16 -19.91 3.17
C GLY A 382 1.13 -19.30 3.70
N GLY A 383 2.16 -19.16 2.83
CA GLY A 383 3.40 -18.48 3.15
C GLY A 383 3.34 -16.95 2.97
N ALA A 384 4.50 -16.29 3.06
CA ALA A 384 4.62 -14.83 3.06
C ALA A 384 3.98 -14.15 1.82
N LEU A 385 4.14 -14.72 0.62
CA LEU A 385 3.56 -14.18 -0.61
C LEU A 385 2.02 -14.28 -0.63
N VAL A 386 1.47 -15.38 -0.11
CA VAL A 386 0.02 -15.58 0.01
C VAL A 386 -0.56 -14.65 1.08
N LEU A 387 0.13 -14.51 2.22
CA LEU A 387 -0.26 -13.60 3.29
C LEU A 387 -0.21 -12.13 2.86
N ALA A 388 0.63 -11.78 1.89
CA ALA A 388 0.75 -10.44 1.32
C ALA A 388 -0.21 -10.20 0.13
N ASP A 389 -1.22 -11.05 -0.12
CA ASP A 389 -2.15 -10.86 -1.25
C ASP A 389 -2.78 -9.47 -1.24
N LYS A 390 -2.79 -8.79 -2.41
CA LYS A 390 -3.21 -7.39 -2.61
C LYS A 390 -2.40 -6.34 -1.81
N GLY A 391 -1.25 -6.71 -1.31
CA GLY A 391 -0.35 -5.87 -0.51
C GLY A 391 1.04 -5.78 -1.09
N VAL A 392 2.03 -5.63 -0.21
CA VAL A 392 3.45 -5.52 -0.55
C VAL A 392 4.22 -6.63 0.16
N CYS A 393 5.05 -7.35 -0.58
CA CYS A 393 6.00 -8.30 -0.05
C CYS A 393 7.41 -7.69 -0.12
N LEU A 394 8.04 -7.51 1.03
CA LEU A 394 9.38 -6.96 1.16
C LEU A 394 10.36 -8.10 1.40
N ILE A 395 11.38 -8.22 0.53
CA ILE A 395 12.38 -9.26 0.63
C ILE A 395 13.75 -8.61 0.78
N ASP A 396 14.36 -8.76 1.95
CA ASP A 396 15.74 -8.32 2.18
C ASP A 396 16.73 -9.45 1.92
N GLU A 397 17.96 -9.13 1.58
CA GLU A 397 19.02 -10.10 1.26
C GLU A 397 18.59 -11.13 0.18
N PHE A 398 18.02 -10.64 -0.92
CA PHE A 398 17.52 -11.48 -2.02
C PHE A 398 18.63 -12.33 -2.69
N ASP A 399 19.88 -11.86 -2.62
CA ASP A 399 21.08 -12.54 -3.10
C ASP A 399 21.38 -13.85 -2.37
N LYS A 400 20.98 -13.97 -1.09
CA LYS A 400 21.28 -15.13 -0.23
C LYS A 400 20.23 -16.24 -0.28
N MET A 401 19.23 -16.10 -1.12
CA MET A 401 18.19 -17.13 -1.31
C MET A 401 18.73 -18.31 -2.10
N SER A 402 18.24 -19.51 -1.77
CA SER A 402 18.54 -20.72 -2.55
C SER A 402 17.88 -20.67 -3.94
N ASP A 403 18.41 -21.40 -4.92
CA ASP A 403 17.86 -21.42 -6.27
C ASP A 403 16.46 -22.04 -6.33
N SER A 404 16.14 -22.98 -5.44
CA SER A 404 14.79 -23.53 -5.30
C SER A 404 13.78 -22.50 -4.83
N ASP A 405 14.20 -21.59 -3.93
CA ASP A 405 13.37 -20.53 -3.41
C ASP A 405 13.11 -19.45 -4.47
N ARG A 406 14.18 -19.11 -5.22
CA ARG A 406 14.09 -18.17 -6.35
C ARG A 406 13.10 -18.65 -7.43
N THR A 407 13.12 -19.96 -7.77
CA THR A 407 12.19 -20.51 -8.78
C THR A 407 10.74 -20.42 -8.33
N SER A 408 10.45 -20.61 -7.06
CA SER A 408 9.11 -20.50 -6.49
C SER A 408 8.52 -19.06 -6.60
N ILE A 409 9.38 -18.05 -6.43
CA ILE A 409 8.99 -16.64 -6.58
C ILE A 409 8.70 -16.29 -8.04
N HIS A 410 9.32 -16.95 -9.00
CA HIS A 410 9.10 -16.68 -10.43
C HIS A 410 7.63 -16.81 -10.85
N GLU A 411 6.95 -17.86 -10.37
CA GLU A 411 5.54 -18.10 -10.67
C GLU A 411 4.67 -17.01 -10.04
N ALA A 412 4.93 -16.72 -8.75
CA ALA A 412 4.17 -15.70 -8.01
C ALA A 412 4.30 -14.30 -8.66
N MET A 413 5.52 -13.90 -9.08
CA MET A 413 5.75 -12.59 -9.69
C MET A 413 5.08 -12.43 -11.07
N GLU A 414 4.97 -13.51 -11.85
CA GLU A 414 4.47 -13.43 -13.22
C GLU A 414 2.97 -13.70 -13.30
N GLN A 415 2.52 -14.81 -12.73
CA GLN A 415 1.12 -15.26 -12.82
C GLN A 415 0.25 -14.76 -11.66
N GLN A 416 0.86 -14.20 -10.61
CA GLN A 416 0.18 -13.78 -9.37
C GLN A 416 -0.60 -14.93 -8.71
N SER A 417 -0.17 -16.15 -8.95
CA SER A 417 -0.70 -17.38 -8.35
C SER A 417 0.44 -18.33 -8.02
N ILE A 418 0.20 -19.20 -7.04
CA ILE A 418 1.13 -20.24 -6.62
C ILE A 418 0.41 -21.57 -6.79
N SER A 419 0.89 -22.40 -7.72
CA SER A 419 0.33 -23.72 -8.00
C SER A 419 1.01 -24.76 -7.11
N ILE A 420 0.20 -25.49 -6.36
CA ILE A 420 0.68 -26.52 -5.44
C ILE A 420 0.11 -27.86 -5.84
N SER A 421 1.00 -28.83 -6.06
CA SER A 421 0.65 -30.22 -6.32
C SER A 421 1.51 -31.11 -5.43
N LYS A 422 1.15 -31.21 -4.15
CA LYS A 422 1.85 -32.02 -3.14
C LYS A 422 0.86 -32.82 -2.31
N ALA A 423 1.22 -34.05 -1.97
CA ALA A 423 0.45 -34.92 -1.08
C ALA A 423 -1.03 -35.12 -1.50
N GLY A 424 -1.30 -35.16 -2.80
CA GLY A 424 -2.66 -35.33 -3.33
C GLY A 424 -3.51 -34.04 -3.33
N ILE A 425 -2.98 -32.91 -2.83
CA ILE A 425 -3.66 -31.60 -2.90
C ILE A 425 -3.18 -30.89 -4.16
N VAL A 426 -4.10 -30.59 -5.08
CA VAL A 426 -3.85 -29.79 -6.28
C VAL A 426 -4.69 -28.52 -6.18
N THR A 427 -4.06 -27.41 -5.82
CA THR A 427 -4.75 -26.11 -5.69
C THR A 427 -3.86 -24.99 -6.18
N SER A 428 -4.48 -23.88 -6.57
CA SER A 428 -3.79 -22.62 -6.86
C SER A 428 -4.20 -21.55 -5.85
N LEU A 429 -3.22 -20.98 -5.15
CA LEU A 429 -3.41 -19.86 -4.23
C LEU A 429 -3.15 -18.55 -4.96
N GLN A 430 -3.88 -17.50 -4.62
CA GLN A 430 -3.65 -16.17 -5.15
C GLN A 430 -2.51 -15.48 -4.38
N ALA A 431 -1.58 -14.85 -5.11
CA ALA A 431 -0.45 -14.10 -4.56
C ALA A 431 -0.26 -12.81 -5.37
N ARG A 432 -1.28 -11.94 -5.34
CA ARG A 432 -1.31 -10.63 -6.03
C ARG A 432 -0.61 -9.61 -5.15
N CYS A 433 0.70 -9.58 -5.16
CA CYS A 433 1.48 -8.67 -4.34
C CYS A 433 2.55 -7.95 -5.17
N THR A 434 2.86 -6.74 -4.76
CA THR A 434 4.03 -5.98 -5.22
C THR A 434 5.25 -6.53 -4.49
N VAL A 435 6.28 -6.93 -5.22
CA VAL A 435 7.54 -7.41 -4.63
C VAL A 435 8.57 -6.29 -4.67
N ILE A 436 9.08 -5.90 -3.50
CA ILE A 436 10.21 -4.97 -3.36
C ILE A 436 11.36 -5.74 -2.72
N ALA A 437 12.42 -5.95 -3.48
CA ALA A 437 13.57 -6.74 -3.04
C ALA A 437 14.83 -5.86 -2.89
N ALA A 438 15.68 -6.20 -1.91
CA ALA A 438 16.99 -5.64 -1.74
C ALA A 438 18.07 -6.72 -1.89
N ALA A 439 19.13 -6.41 -2.64
CA ALA A 439 20.25 -7.32 -2.86
C ALA A 439 21.60 -6.61 -2.65
N ASN A 440 22.59 -7.35 -2.24
CA ASN A 440 23.97 -6.89 -2.15
C ASN A 440 24.79 -7.50 -3.30
N PRO A 441 25.80 -6.80 -3.82
CA PRO A 441 26.72 -7.38 -4.82
C PRO A 441 27.61 -8.43 -4.20
N ILE A 442 27.99 -9.47 -4.97
CA ILE A 442 28.77 -10.63 -4.52
C ILE A 442 30.12 -10.20 -3.96
N GLY A 443 30.79 -9.25 -4.62
CA GLY A 443 32.11 -8.75 -4.20
C GLY A 443 32.10 -7.76 -3.01
N GLY A 444 30.93 -7.50 -2.41
CA GLY A 444 30.78 -6.52 -1.33
C GLY A 444 30.75 -5.07 -1.83
N ARG A 445 31.15 -4.79 -3.09
CA ARG A 445 31.01 -3.51 -3.78
C ARG A 445 30.57 -3.74 -5.21
N TYR A 446 29.78 -2.80 -5.73
CA TYR A 446 29.32 -2.86 -7.09
C TYR A 446 30.45 -2.51 -8.06
N ASP A 447 30.84 -3.44 -8.93
CA ASP A 447 31.88 -3.22 -9.95
C ASP A 447 31.25 -2.72 -11.25
N PRO A 448 31.50 -1.46 -11.67
CA PRO A 448 30.96 -0.91 -12.91
C PRO A 448 31.55 -1.49 -14.18
N SER A 449 32.62 -2.32 -14.09
CA SER A 449 33.21 -3.01 -15.24
C SER A 449 32.52 -4.33 -15.59
N MET A 450 31.79 -4.93 -14.62
CA MET A 450 31.00 -6.14 -14.81
C MET A 450 29.56 -5.83 -15.23
N THR A 451 28.85 -6.85 -15.76
CA THR A 451 27.41 -6.73 -16.01
C THR A 451 26.62 -6.78 -14.72
N PHE A 452 25.40 -6.27 -14.74
CA PHE A 452 24.51 -6.32 -13.57
C PHE A 452 24.26 -7.77 -13.07
N ALA A 453 24.06 -8.71 -14.01
CA ALA A 453 23.84 -10.12 -13.69
C ALA A 453 25.06 -10.76 -13.01
N GLU A 454 26.28 -10.42 -13.44
CA GLU A 454 27.53 -10.90 -12.82
C GLU A 454 27.75 -10.29 -11.43
N ASN A 455 27.33 -9.06 -11.19
CA ASN A 455 27.44 -8.40 -9.88
C ASN A 455 26.52 -8.99 -8.82
N VAL A 456 25.31 -9.44 -9.19
CA VAL A 456 24.27 -9.83 -8.22
C VAL A 456 23.98 -11.34 -8.20
N ASP A 457 24.59 -12.13 -9.11
CA ASP A 457 24.34 -13.58 -9.28
C ASP A 457 22.84 -13.91 -9.42
N LEU A 458 22.17 -13.15 -10.26
CA LEU A 458 20.77 -13.39 -10.59
C LEU A 458 20.63 -13.78 -12.04
N THR A 459 19.81 -14.77 -12.31
CA THR A 459 19.52 -15.23 -13.65
C THR A 459 18.72 -14.18 -14.43
N GLU A 460 18.96 -14.05 -15.75
CA GLU A 460 18.22 -13.11 -16.60
C GLU A 460 16.69 -13.24 -16.54
N PRO A 461 16.10 -14.44 -16.42
CA PRO A 461 14.65 -14.60 -16.25
C PRO A 461 14.09 -13.92 -15.01
N ILE A 462 14.84 -13.86 -13.90
CA ILE A 462 14.45 -13.15 -12.68
C ILE A 462 14.51 -11.66 -12.92
N LEU A 463 15.61 -11.17 -13.48
CA LEU A 463 15.81 -9.75 -13.75
C LEU A 463 14.72 -9.18 -14.66
N SER A 464 14.31 -9.93 -15.68
CA SER A 464 13.23 -9.52 -16.59
C SER A 464 11.85 -9.40 -15.93
N ARG A 465 11.65 -9.93 -14.72
CA ARG A 465 10.38 -9.87 -13.97
C ARG A 465 10.30 -8.65 -13.04
N PHE A 466 11.43 -8.03 -12.74
CA PHE A 466 11.45 -6.73 -12.07
C PHE A 466 11.19 -5.63 -13.09
N ASP A 467 10.29 -4.72 -12.76
CA ASP A 467 9.92 -3.61 -13.64
C ASP A 467 10.93 -2.47 -13.55
N VAL A 468 11.48 -2.25 -12.35
CA VAL A 468 12.48 -1.20 -12.08
C VAL A 468 13.66 -1.81 -11.34
N LEU A 469 14.87 -1.53 -11.84
CA LEU A 469 16.13 -1.92 -11.23
C LEU A 469 16.85 -0.65 -10.76
N CYS A 470 17.09 -0.51 -9.47
CA CYS A 470 17.79 0.63 -8.89
C CYS A 470 19.18 0.20 -8.42
N VAL A 471 20.23 0.84 -8.94
CA VAL A 471 21.61 0.59 -8.53
C VAL A 471 22.09 1.73 -7.65
N VAL A 472 22.39 1.44 -6.39
CA VAL A 472 22.90 2.40 -5.42
C VAL A 472 24.42 2.23 -5.28
N ARG A 473 25.17 3.17 -5.79
CA ARG A 473 26.64 3.18 -5.70
C ARG A 473 27.09 4.18 -4.65
N ASP A 474 28.07 3.80 -3.89
CA ASP A 474 28.74 4.71 -2.97
C ASP A 474 29.81 5.50 -3.74
N GLN A 475 29.52 6.76 -4.06
CA GLN A 475 30.42 7.66 -4.78
C GLN A 475 30.98 8.68 -3.81
N VAL A 476 32.30 8.83 -3.79
CA VAL A 476 32.96 9.80 -2.93
C VAL A 476 32.87 11.19 -3.59
N ASP A 477 31.97 12.02 -3.08
CA ASP A 477 31.83 13.42 -3.47
C ASP A 477 31.86 14.31 -2.22
N PRO A 478 32.93 15.11 -2.02
CA PRO A 478 33.09 15.87 -0.79
C PRO A 478 31.96 16.86 -0.50
N VAL A 479 31.25 17.35 -1.52
CA VAL A 479 30.12 18.28 -1.35
C VAL A 479 28.87 17.56 -0.88
N GLN A 480 28.59 16.40 -1.46
CA GLN A 480 27.43 15.58 -1.06
C GLN A 480 27.66 14.92 0.28
N ASP A 481 28.87 14.45 0.55
CA ASP A 481 29.26 13.84 1.83
C ASP A 481 29.12 14.84 3.00
N GLU A 482 29.52 16.11 2.79
CA GLU A 482 29.34 17.16 3.80
C GLU A 482 27.83 17.41 4.09
N LYS A 483 27.00 17.50 3.05
CA LYS A 483 25.55 17.67 3.21
C LYS A 483 24.91 16.48 3.93
N LEU A 484 25.32 15.27 3.58
CA LEU A 484 24.86 14.02 4.20
C LEU A 484 25.27 13.97 5.68
N ALA A 485 26.54 14.31 5.99
CA ALA A 485 27.02 14.35 7.36
C ALA A 485 26.24 15.37 8.21
N ARG A 486 26.03 16.57 7.71
CA ARG A 486 25.23 17.60 8.38
C ARG A 486 23.77 17.13 8.60
N PHE A 487 23.18 16.47 7.61
CA PHE A 487 21.81 15.93 7.74
C PHE A 487 21.74 14.86 8.85
N VAL A 488 22.67 13.90 8.84
CA VAL A 488 22.69 12.81 9.84
C VAL A 488 22.88 13.37 11.25
N VAL A 489 23.88 14.24 11.45
CA VAL A 489 24.14 14.87 12.75
C VAL A 489 22.93 15.68 13.20
N GLY A 490 22.35 16.50 12.32
CA GLY A 490 21.14 17.28 12.62
C GLY A 490 19.92 16.41 12.95
N SER A 491 19.79 15.22 12.31
CA SER A 491 18.73 14.26 12.65
C SER A 491 18.93 13.67 14.05
N HIS A 492 20.15 13.26 14.39
CA HIS A 492 20.46 12.75 15.73
C HIS A 492 20.27 13.80 16.82
N MET A 493 20.63 15.05 16.56
CA MET A 493 20.39 16.16 17.50
C MET A 493 18.90 16.35 17.77
N ARG A 494 18.05 16.35 16.75
CA ARG A 494 16.58 16.54 16.88
C ARG A 494 15.89 15.43 17.67
N HIS A 495 16.34 14.19 17.54
CA HIS A 495 15.70 13.03 18.16
C HIS A 495 16.38 12.60 19.46
N HIS A 496 17.22 13.45 20.07
CA HIS A 496 17.86 13.12 21.32
C HIS A 496 16.82 13.01 22.45
N PRO A 497 16.82 11.92 23.25
CA PRO A 497 15.77 11.66 24.25
C PRO A 497 15.71 12.68 25.37
N CYS A 498 16.82 13.39 25.68
CA CYS A 498 16.89 14.38 26.77
C CYS A 498 16.36 15.77 26.39
N LEU A 499 16.00 16.02 25.13
CA LEU A 499 15.49 17.31 24.67
C LEU A 499 13.99 17.45 24.95
N SER A 500 13.57 18.57 25.53
CA SER A 500 12.16 18.94 25.66
C SER A 500 11.53 19.25 24.28
N GLU A 501 10.19 19.15 24.16
CA GLU A 501 9.49 19.43 22.89
C GLU A 501 9.73 20.88 22.41
N ALA A 502 9.84 21.83 23.32
CA ALA A 502 10.11 23.22 22.97
C ALA A 502 11.53 23.42 22.39
N GLU A 503 12.54 22.76 22.97
CA GLU A 503 13.93 22.78 22.44
C GLU A 503 14.04 22.08 21.10
N ARG A 504 13.27 21.00 20.88
CA ARG A 504 13.17 20.31 19.58
C ARG A 504 12.61 21.22 18.49
N GLN A 505 11.57 22.00 18.80
CA GLN A 505 11.00 22.98 17.89
C GLN A 505 11.97 24.12 17.57
N GLN A 506 12.63 24.69 18.55
CA GLN A 506 13.65 25.73 18.33
C GLN A 506 14.82 25.24 17.48
N LEU A 507 15.27 23.99 17.70
CA LEU A 507 16.34 23.38 16.91
C LEU A 507 15.85 23.08 15.48
N ALA A 508 14.60 22.69 15.30
CA ALA A 508 13.99 22.50 14.00
C ALA A 508 13.89 23.81 13.21
N ASP A 509 13.51 24.91 13.88
CA ASP A 509 13.40 26.24 13.30
C ASP A 509 14.77 26.82 12.91
N SER A 510 15.79 26.62 13.74
CA SER A 510 17.17 27.06 13.43
C SER A 510 17.77 26.31 12.22
N LEU A 511 17.55 25.00 12.15
CA LEU A 511 17.99 24.17 11.02
C LEU A 511 17.14 24.39 9.75
N ALA A 512 15.88 24.82 9.91
CA ALA A 512 15.03 25.25 8.78
C ALA A 512 15.51 26.60 8.23
N ALA A 513 16.00 27.50 9.08
CA ALA A 513 16.61 28.77 8.65
C ALA A 513 17.89 28.52 7.83
N ASP A 514 18.72 27.56 8.23
CA ASP A 514 19.90 27.14 7.45
C ASP A 514 19.53 26.42 6.14
N ARG A 515 18.40 25.70 6.07
CA ARG A 515 17.84 25.12 4.83
C ARG A 515 17.35 26.21 3.86
N ASN A 516 16.74 27.27 4.36
CA ASN A 516 16.26 28.38 3.52
C ASN A 516 17.40 29.16 2.84
N SER A 517 18.65 28.93 3.25
CA SER A 517 19.83 29.50 2.57
C SER A 517 20.28 28.69 1.35
N SER A 518 19.90 27.42 1.20
CA SER A 518 20.14 26.60 0.03
C SER A 518 18.87 26.48 -0.81
N ILE A 519 18.76 27.34 -1.73
CA ILE A 519 17.86 27.62 -2.83
C ILE A 519 17.00 26.43 -3.32
N ALA A 520 15.71 26.69 -3.47
CA ALA A 520 14.67 26.09 -4.31
C ALA A 520 13.83 24.92 -3.76
N ASP A 521 14.30 24.03 -2.88
CA ASP A 521 13.52 22.84 -2.48
C ASP A 521 12.75 23.00 -1.16
N SER A 522 12.85 24.12 -0.48
CA SER A 522 12.28 24.36 0.86
C SER A 522 10.79 24.71 0.91
N SER A 523 10.12 24.78 -0.26
CA SER A 523 8.69 25.11 -0.32
C SER A 523 7.74 23.90 -0.22
N LEU A 524 8.28 22.68 -0.21
CA LEU A 524 7.48 21.46 -0.22
C LEU A 524 7.47 20.82 1.18
N GLU A 525 6.48 21.16 1.99
CA GLU A 525 6.27 20.52 3.28
C GLU A 525 5.96 19.03 3.10
N PRO A 526 6.65 18.12 3.83
CA PRO A 526 6.36 16.70 3.79
C PRO A 526 4.96 16.40 4.34
N LEU A 527 4.28 15.42 3.75
CA LEU A 527 2.97 15.00 4.20
C LEU A 527 3.11 14.15 5.48
N PRO A 528 2.18 14.26 6.45
CA PRO A 528 2.10 13.35 7.59
C PRO A 528 1.95 11.89 7.11
N GLN A 529 2.62 10.94 7.79
CA GLN A 529 2.64 9.54 7.36
C GLN A 529 1.24 8.89 7.36
N ASP A 530 0.40 9.22 8.34
CA ASP A 530 -0.97 8.71 8.42
C ASP A 530 -1.83 9.21 7.24
N LEU A 531 -1.65 10.47 6.85
CA LEU A 531 -2.33 11.05 5.70
C LEU A 531 -1.83 10.42 4.39
N LEU A 532 -0.52 10.16 4.27
CA LEU A 532 0.07 9.49 3.12
C LEU A 532 -0.47 8.07 2.97
N LYS A 533 -0.60 7.31 4.06
CA LYS A 533 -1.20 5.97 4.07
C LYS A 533 -2.64 5.99 3.59
N LYS A 534 -3.45 6.92 4.11
CA LYS A 534 -4.84 7.11 3.68
C LYS A 534 -4.93 7.52 2.21
N TYR A 535 -4.02 8.38 1.75
CA TYR A 535 -3.94 8.82 0.35
C TYR A 535 -3.65 7.65 -0.60
N ILE A 536 -2.66 6.81 -0.28
CA ILE A 536 -2.31 5.62 -1.06
C ILE A 536 -3.49 4.65 -1.13
N THR A 537 -4.13 4.37 0.00
CA THR A 537 -5.30 3.48 0.06
C THR A 537 -6.44 4.02 -0.81
N TYR A 538 -6.77 5.31 -0.70
CA TYR A 538 -7.80 5.97 -1.51
C TYR A 538 -7.49 5.90 -3.00
N ALA A 539 -6.25 6.20 -3.40
CA ALA A 539 -5.82 6.18 -4.80
C ALA A 539 -5.91 4.76 -5.41
N ARG A 540 -5.47 3.74 -4.67
CA ARG A 540 -5.52 2.34 -5.16
C ARG A 540 -6.94 1.82 -5.36
N GLU A 541 -7.88 2.22 -4.52
CA GLU A 541 -9.24 1.68 -4.51
C GLU A 541 -10.23 2.44 -5.39
N ARG A 542 -10.04 3.77 -5.54
CA ARG A 542 -11.02 4.63 -6.22
C ARG A 542 -10.62 5.07 -7.61
N ILE A 543 -9.33 5.06 -7.92
CA ILE A 543 -8.83 5.61 -9.18
C ILE A 543 -8.35 4.49 -10.10
N HIS A 544 -9.00 4.38 -11.27
CA HIS A 544 -8.70 3.41 -12.32
C HIS A 544 -8.35 4.17 -13.61
N PRO A 545 -7.07 4.54 -13.83
CA PRO A 545 -6.67 5.33 -14.97
C PRO A 545 -6.80 4.54 -16.27
N GLN A 546 -7.25 5.22 -17.33
CA GLN A 546 -7.38 4.66 -18.68
C GLN A 546 -6.33 5.30 -19.61
N LEU A 547 -5.78 4.48 -20.52
CA LEU A 547 -4.81 4.92 -21.52
C LEU A 547 -5.51 5.58 -22.70
N ASN A 548 -4.95 6.68 -23.20
CA ASN A 548 -5.36 7.35 -24.42
C ASN A 548 -4.60 6.83 -25.64
N GLN A 549 -5.16 6.99 -26.86
CA GLN A 549 -4.54 6.50 -28.11
C GLN A 549 -3.25 7.23 -28.48
N MET A 550 -3.06 8.49 -28.06
CA MET A 550 -1.87 9.30 -28.37
C MET A 550 -0.56 8.76 -27.80
N ASP A 551 -0.63 8.05 -26.67
CA ASP A 551 0.55 7.55 -25.96
C ASP A 551 1.21 6.36 -26.65
N GLN A 552 0.48 5.66 -27.53
CA GLN A 552 0.94 4.45 -28.20
C GLN A 552 2.17 4.68 -29.10
N GLU A 553 2.20 5.78 -29.83
CA GLU A 553 3.31 6.07 -30.76
C GLU A 553 4.61 6.40 -30.01
N LYS A 554 4.53 7.12 -28.89
CA LYS A 554 5.72 7.47 -28.11
C LYS A 554 6.34 6.25 -27.48
N VAL A 555 5.54 5.42 -26.82
CA VAL A 555 6.01 4.18 -26.19
C VAL A 555 6.63 3.24 -27.23
N SER A 556 6.01 3.09 -28.40
CA SER A 556 6.55 2.24 -29.46
C SER A 556 7.88 2.74 -30.01
N LYS A 557 8.05 4.04 -30.24
CA LYS A 557 9.32 4.65 -30.68
C LYS A 557 10.43 4.45 -29.67
N VAL A 558 10.14 4.69 -28.38
CA VAL A 558 11.13 4.48 -27.29
C VAL A 558 11.53 3.00 -27.21
N TYR A 559 10.57 2.08 -27.28
CA TYR A 559 10.85 0.65 -27.24
C TYR A 559 11.76 0.18 -28.39
N VAL A 560 11.45 0.59 -29.62
CA VAL A 560 12.26 0.23 -30.81
C VAL A 560 13.69 0.74 -30.66
N HIS A 561 13.85 1.97 -30.16
CA HIS A 561 15.17 2.57 -29.96
C HIS A 561 15.96 1.85 -28.86
N LEU A 562 15.31 1.58 -27.70
CA LEU A 562 15.92 0.82 -26.61
C LEU A 562 16.34 -0.59 -27.03
N ARG A 563 15.49 -1.30 -27.78
CA ARG A 563 15.80 -2.65 -28.24
C ARG A 563 16.97 -2.68 -29.21
N LYS A 564 17.08 -1.68 -30.08
CA LYS A 564 18.21 -1.53 -31.00
C LYS A 564 19.53 -1.32 -30.23
N GLU A 565 19.54 -0.44 -29.26
CA GLU A 565 20.70 -0.15 -28.44
C GLU A 565 21.09 -1.33 -27.53
N SER A 566 20.13 -2.05 -26.95
CA SER A 566 20.42 -3.21 -26.09
C SER A 566 21.07 -4.36 -26.87
N MET A 567 20.68 -4.59 -28.13
CA MET A 567 21.31 -5.58 -29.00
C MET A 567 22.73 -5.20 -29.39
N ALA A 568 23.00 -3.90 -29.60
CA ALA A 568 24.32 -3.39 -29.93
C ALA A 568 25.32 -3.48 -28.77
N THR A 569 24.83 -3.39 -27.54
CA THR A 569 25.67 -3.32 -26.33
C THR A 569 25.83 -4.61 -25.57
N GLY A 570 25.06 -5.68 -25.93
CA GLY A 570 25.06 -6.96 -25.22
C GLY A 570 24.59 -6.85 -23.77
N SER A 571 23.75 -5.87 -23.48
CA SER A 571 23.15 -5.60 -22.18
C SER A 571 21.96 -6.50 -21.91
N ILE A 572 21.25 -6.28 -20.79
CA ILE A 572 20.02 -6.99 -20.42
C ILE A 572 19.03 -6.98 -21.61
N PRO A 573 18.52 -8.13 -22.08
CA PRO A 573 17.67 -8.20 -23.26
C PRO A 573 16.32 -7.50 -23.00
N ILE A 574 15.96 -6.53 -23.82
CA ILE A 574 14.70 -5.81 -23.74
C ILE A 574 13.60 -6.65 -24.39
N THR A 575 12.62 -7.03 -23.59
CA THR A 575 11.45 -7.85 -23.98
C THR A 575 10.17 -7.01 -23.99
N VAL A 576 9.06 -7.63 -24.44
CA VAL A 576 7.73 -7.00 -24.42
C VAL A 576 7.30 -6.61 -22.99
N ARG A 577 7.80 -7.31 -21.96
CA ARG A 577 7.53 -7.00 -20.55
C ARG A 577 7.89 -5.58 -20.16
N HIS A 578 8.95 -5.01 -20.76
CA HIS A 578 9.36 -3.62 -20.49
C HIS A 578 8.36 -2.60 -21.03
N ILE A 579 7.63 -2.91 -22.12
CA ILE A 579 6.51 -2.05 -22.58
C ILE A 579 5.39 -2.06 -21.53
N GLU A 580 5.05 -3.26 -21.04
CA GLU A 580 4.05 -3.37 -19.99
C GLU A 580 4.48 -2.67 -18.70
N SER A 581 5.79 -2.67 -18.38
CA SER A 581 6.34 -1.94 -17.23
C SER A 581 6.18 -0.43 -17.39
N VAL A 582 6.45 0.13 -18.58
CA VAL A 582 6.21 1.56 -18.86
C VAL A 582 4.74 1.91 -18.68
N ILE A 583 3.84 1.07 -19.19
CA ILE A 583 2.39 1.30 -19.06
C ILE A 583 1.97 1.28 -17.58
N ARG A 584 2.46 0.30 -16.78
CA ARG A 584 2.16 0.21 -15.35
C ARG A 584 2.71 1.42 -14.58
N LEU A 585 3.92 1.87 -14.90
CA LEU A 585 4.52 3.06 -14.29
C LEU A 585 3.73 4.33 -14.63
N ALA A 586 3.29 4.50 -15.87
CA ALA A 586 2.46 5.64 -16.28
C ALA A 586 1.09 5.64 -15.56
N GLU A 587 0.45 4.48 -15.45
CA GLU A 587 -0.80 4.33 -14.69
C GLU A 587 -0.60 4.62 -13.19
N ALA A 588 0.52 4.16 -12.61
CA ALA A 588 0.85 4.44 -11.21
C ALA A 588 1.06 5.95 -10.96
N HIS A 589 1.73 6.65 -11.90
CA HIS A 589 1.92 8.09 -11.81
C HIS A 589 0.59 8.85 -11.96
N ALA A 590 -0.29 8.41 -12.86
CA ALA A 590 -1.63 8.98 -12.97
C ALA A 590 -2.46 8.76 -11.69
N LYS A 591 -2.36 7.57 -11.04
CA LYS A 591 -2.97 7.31 -9.72
C LYS A 591 -2.41 8.22 -8.63
N MET A 592 -1.11 8.48 -8.65
CA MET A 592 -0.47 9.39 -7.68
C MET A 592 -1.05 10.81 -7.76
N HIS A 593 -1.46 11.25 -8.94
CA HIS A 593 -2.13 12.53 -9.18
C HIS A 593 -3.67 12.45 -9.14
N LEU A 594 -4.26 11.30 -8.79
CA LEU A 594 -5.71 11.03 -8.77
C LEU A 594 -6.42 11.33 -10.11
N ARG A 595 -5.74 11.11 -11.24
CA ARG A 595 -6.30 11.32 -12.59
C ARG A 595 -6.99 10.06 -13.10
N LYS A 596 -8.07 10.24 -13.85
CA LYS A 596 -8.81 9.13 -14.48
C LYS A 596 -8.22 8.71 -15.83
N TYR A 597 -7.41 9.57 -16.43
CA TYR A 597 -6.74 9.33 -17.71
C TYR A 597 -5.25 9.55 -17.55
N VAL A 598 -4.48 8.78 -18.32
CA VAL A 598 -3.03 8.93 -18.38
C VAL A 598 -2.72 10.09 -19.32
N ASP A 599 -1.92 11.05 -18.84
CA ASP A 599 -1.46 12.21 -19.61
C ASP A 599 -0.07 11.96 -20.20
N ASP A 600 0.32 12.75 -21.22
CA ASP A 600 1.67 12.76 -21.80
C ASP A 600 2.77 12.93 -20.72
N SER A 601 2.52 13.71 -19.69
CA SER A 601 3.43 13.92 -18.57
C SER A 601 3.71 12.63 -17.79
N ASP A 602 2.68 11.78 -17.63
CA ASP A 602 2.78 10.51 -16.91
C ASP A 602 3.63 9.50 -17.71
N VAL A 603 3.44 9.47 -19.03
CA VAL A 603 4.22 8.62 -19.93
C VAL A 603 5.69 9.06 -19.98
N ASN A 604 5.96 10.37 -20.06
CA ASN A 604 7.31 10.89 -20.04
C ASN A 604 8.04 10.55 -18.73
N MET A 605 7.34 10.66 -17.58
CA MET A 605 7.91 10.28 -16.29
C MET A 605 8.18 8.77 -16.22
N ALA A 606 7.26 7.93 -16.70
CA ALA A 606 7.44 6.48 -16.75
C ALA A 606 8.64 6.08 -17.62
N VAL A 607 8.77 6.71 -18.80
CA VAL A 607 9.89 6.50 -19.70
C VAL A 607 11.19 6.94 -19.04
N ARG A 608 11.22 8.08 -18.35
CA ARG A 608 12.39 8.56 -17.62
C ARG A 608 12.84 7.56 -16.55
N VAL A 609 11.94 7.15 -15.67
CA VAL A 609 12.26 6.18 -14.60
C VAL A 609 12.80 4.87 -15.18
N MET A 610 12.19 4.36 -16.26
CA MET A 610 12.65 3.15 -16.93
C MET A 610 14.04 3.34 -17.57
N LEU A 611 14.31 4.49 -18.23
CA LEU A 611 15.60 4.79 -18.83
C LEU A 611 16.70 4.95 -17.77
N GLU A 612 16.42 5.66 -16.67
CA GLU A 612 17.34 5.79 -15.53
C GLU A 612 17.68 4.42 -14.94
N SER A 613 16.67 3.58 -14.74
CA SER A 613 16.86 2.18 -14.31
C SER A 613 17.74 1.40 -15.28
N PHE A 614 17.47 1.49 -16.59
CA PHE A 614 18.23 0.78 -17.61
C PHE A 614 19.67 1.28 -17.77
N ILE A 615 19.89 2.59 -17.74
CA ILE A 615 21.22 3.20 -17.86
C ILE A 615 22.08 2.86 -16.64
N SER A 616 21.50 2.90 -15.43
CA SER A 616 22.21 2.60 -14.18
C SER A 616 22.73 1.16 -14.11
N THR A 617 22.08 0.22 -14.81
CA THR A 617 22.47 -1.20 -14.85
C THR A 617 23.57 -1.50 -15.88
N GLN A 618 23.94 -0.54 -16.74
CA GLN A 618 24.93 -0.75 -17.80
C GLN A 618 26.38 -0.62 -17.31
N LYS A 619 27.30 -1.20 -18.08
CA LYS A 619 28.75 -0.99 -17.89
C LYS A 619 29.10 0.49 -18.07
N HIS A 620 30.05 0.99 -17.29
CA HIS A 620 30.45 2.41 -17.31
C HIS A 620 30.84 2.93 -18.70
N SER A 621 31.45 2.09 -19.52
CA SER A 621 31.85 2.45 -20.90
C SER A 621 30.67 2.74 -21.82
N VAL A 622 29.54 2.02 -21.61
CA VAL A 622 28.34 2.13 -22.44
C VAL A 622 27.36 3.18 -21.86
N MET A 623 27.39 3.38 -20.56
CA MET A 623 26.50 4.30 -19.83
C MET A 623 26.55 5.73 -20.43
N LYS A 624 27.75 6.29 -20.65
CA LYS A 624 27.93 7.65 -21.22
C LYS A 624 27.41 7.78 -22.65
N THR A 625 27.55 6.73 -23.46
CA THR A 625 27.04 6.74 -24.84
C THR A 625 25.50 6.65 -24.85
N MET A 626 24.92 5.86 -23.98
CA MET A 626 23.46 5.76 -23.82
C MET A 626 22.86 7.04 -23.25
N GLU A 627 23.43 7.66 -22.24
CA GLU A 627 22.99 8.96 -21.75
C GLU A 627 22.90 10.01 -22.85
N ARG A 628 23.89 10.03 -23.78
CA ARG A 628 23.87 10.93 -24.93
C ARG A 628 22.77 10.60 -25.94
N SER A 629 22.55 9.30 -26.24
CA SER A 629 21.55 8.88 -27.22
C SER A 629 20.11 9.12 -26.71
N PHE A 630 19.89 8.94 -25.39
CA PHE A 630 18.58 9.10 -24.76
C PHE A 630 18.36 10.46 -24.10
N ARG A 631 19.30 11.41 -24.22
CA ARG A 631 19.20 12.74 -23.59
C ARG A 631 17.87 13.45 -23.86
N ARG A 632 17.27 13.26 -25.05
CA ARG A 632 15.96 13.85 -25.43
C ARG A 632 14.79 13.37 -24.56
N TYR A 633 14.90 12.16 -23.98
CA TYR A 633 13.86 11.56 -23.15
C TYR A 633 14.12 11.74 -21.65
N LEU A 634 15.37 12.02 -21.27
CA LEU A 634 15.76 12.24 -19.87
C LEU A 634 15.48 13.66 -19.40
N VAL A 635 15.55 14.66 -20.32
CA VAL A 635 15.27 16.06 -19.99
C VAL A 635 13.76 16.30 -20.04
N TYR A 636 13.17 16.48 -18.89
CA TYR A 636 11.75 16.78 -18.76
C TYR A 636 11.48 18.28 -18.95
N GLN A 637 10.36 18.67 -19.59
CA GLN A 637 10.00 20.08 -19.83
C GLN A 637 10.00 20.97 -18.57
N ARG A 638 9.72 20.39 -17.41
CA ARG A 638 9.76 21.10 -16.12
C ARG A 638 11.19 21.49 -15.71
N ASP A 639 12.15 20.59 -15.89
CA ASP A 639 13.55 20.87 -15.57
C ASP A 639 14.10 21.95 -16.51
N SER A 640 13.67 21.96 -17.78
CA SER A 640 14.02 23.03 -18.72
C SER A 640 13.36 24.37 -18.35
N GLY A 641 12.14 24.33 -17.81
CA GLY A 641 11.43 25.54 -17.36
C GLY A 641 12.11 26.20 -16.16
N ASP A 642 12.49 25.42 -15.16
CA ASP A 642 13.19 25.91 -13.96
C ASP A 642 14.60 26.41 -14.31
N LEU A 643 15.29 25.72 -15.21
CA LEU A 643 16.58 26.13 -15.74
C LEU A 643 16.49 27.45 -16.53
N LEU A 644 15.43 27.63 -17.34
CA LEU A 644 15.17 28.87 -18.05
C LEU A 644 14.84 30.02 -17.09
N VAL A 645 14.09 29.77 -16.02
CA VAL A 645 13.85 30.76 -14.95
C VAL A 645 15.15 31.16 -14.27
N PHE A 646 16.03 30.21 -14.00
CA PHE A 646 17.35 30.48 -13.43
C PHE A 646 18.20 31.35 -14.37
N LEU A 647 18.30 31.00 -15.64
CA LEU A 647 19.02 31.82 -16.66
C LEU A 647 18.43 33.22 -16.76
N LEU A 648 17.11 33.32 -16.73
CA LEU A 648 16.41 34.60 -16.81
C LEU A 648 16.68 35.47 -15.58
N ARG A 649 16.71 34.88 -14.36
CA ARG A 649 17.12 35.59 -13.14
C ARG A 649 18.58 36.07 -13.22
N GLN A 650 19.48 35.26 -13.79
CA GLN A 650 20.87 35.64 -13.98
C GLN A 650 21.02 36.83 -14.95
N LEU A 651 20.25 36.85 -16.05
CA LEU A 651 20.18 37.98 -16.97
C LEU A 651 19.62 39.24 -16.30
N ILE A 652 18.55 39.10 -15.51
CA ILE A 652 17.96 40.20 -14.74
C ILE A 652 19.00 40.81 -13.81
N HIS A 653 19.77 39.98 -13.12
CA HIS A 653 20.84 40.43 -12.21
C HIS A 653 21.93 41.20 -12.94
N LYS A 654 22.39 40.72 -14.11
CA LYS A 654 23.36 41.40 -14.96
C LYS A 654 22.83 42.76 -15.44
N HIS A 655 21.62 42.82 -15.96
CA HIS A 655 21.00 44.06 -16.44
C HIS A 655 20.72 45.06 -15.31
N ALA A 656 20.31 44.58 -14.15
CA ALA A 656 20.12 45.43 -12.95
C ALA A 656 21.47 46.03 -12.48
N ALA A 657 22.54 45.24 -12.46
CA ALA A 657 23.86 45.72 -12.12
C ALA A 657 24.39 46.77 -13.14
N TYR A 658 24.14 46.51 -14.43
CA TYR A 658 24.54 47.43 -15.50
C TYR A 658 23.76 48.74 -15.46
N SER A 659 22.47 48.72 -15.18
CA SER A 659 21.63 49.91 -15.04
C SER A 659 22.04 50.78 -13.84
N ARG A 660 22.49 50.15 -12.74
CA ARG A 660 23.02 50.85 -11.54
C ARG A 660 24.34 51.55 -11.85
N THR A 661 25.29 50.88 -12.54
CA THR A 661 26.56 51.47 -12.94
C THR A 661 26.36 52.59 -13.96
N SER A 662 25.41 52.46 -14.89
CA SER A 662 25.07 53.53 -15.85
C SER A 662 24.41 54.73 -15.18
N ARG A 663 23.61 54.55 -14.13
CA ARG A 663 23.02 55.67 -13.34
C ARG A 663 24.09 56.37 -12.50
N ARG A 664 25.06 55.66 -11.92
CA ARG A 664 26.20 56.24 -11.20
C ARG A 664 27.18 56.97 -12.12
N ALA A 665 27.26 56.61 -13.37
CA ALA A 665 28.20 57.24 -14.37
C ALA A 665 27.63 58.52 -15.02
N ARG A 666 26.43 59.02 -14.70
CA ARG A 666 25.87 60.28 -15.15
C ARG A 666 25.73 61.28 -14.00
N PRO A 667 26.78 61.91 -13.47
CA PRO A 667 26.70 63.06 -12.61
C PRO A 667 26.64 64.33 -13.51
N GLY A 668 25.48 64.88 -13.75
CA GLY A 668 25.44 66.16 -14.48
C GLY A 668 24.20 66.41 -15.27
N GLN A 669 23.06 66.54 -14.62
CA GLN A 669 21.94 67.41 -15.03
C GLN A 669 20.97 67.52 -13.82
N ARG A 670 21.45 68.27 -12.79
CA ARG A 670 20.56 68.93 -11.89
C ARG A 670 20.29 70.34 -12.44
N ALA A 671 19.08 70.60 -12.73
CA ALA A 671 18.57 71.91 -13.16
C ALA A 671 18.91 72.96 -12.12
N ALA A 672 19.48 74.07 -12.58
CA ALA A 672 19.64 75.31 -11.86
C ALA A 672 18.23 75.86 -11.51
N GLY A 673 18.03 76.20 -10.27
CA GLY A 673 16.87 77.01 -9.86
C GLY A 673 16.47 76.80 -8.39
N ALA A 674 17.01 77.67 -7.56
CA ALA A 674 16.49 78.34 -6.38
C ALA A 674 17.43 78.27 -5.18
N ALA A 675 18.04 79.39 -4.90
CA ALA A 675 18.75 79.69 -3.67
C ALA A 675 17.74 79.91 -2.53
N ALA A 676 18.10 79.46 -1.32
CA ALA A 676 18.13 80.20 -0.07
C ALA A 676 18.25 79.23 1.14
N ASP A 677 19.30 79.57 1.89
CA ASP A 677 19.49 79.52 3.35
C ASP A 677 18.79 78.39 4.18
N SER A 678 19.62 77.55 4.81
CA SER A 678 19.83 77.49 6.26
C SER A 678 20.63 76.26 6.64
N ASP A 679 21.64 76.48 7.47
CA ASP A 679 22.44 75.51 8.22
C ASP A 679 21.55 74.65 9.07
N ASP A 680 21.77 73.33 9.05
CA ASP A 680 21.71 72.48 10.24
C ASP A 680 22.28 71.08 9.93
N ASP A 681 23.04 70.60 10.88
CA ASP A 681 23.63 69.27 11.04
C ASP A 681 22.64 68.15 10.80
N ALA A 682 22.90 67.23 9.84
CA ALA A 682 22.22 65.95 9.77
C ALA A 682 23.16 64.87 9.24
N THR A 683 23.29 63.85 10.02
CA THR A 683 23.95 62.58 9.86
C THR A 683 23.62 61.87 8.53
N PRO A 684 24.54 61.11 7.96
CA PRO A 684 24.32 60.40 6.69
C PRO A 684 23.64 59.05 6.92
N ASP A 685 22.34 59.05 6.91
CA ASP A 685 21.52 57.82 6.78
C ASP A 685 20.31 58.09 5.88
N ASP A 686 20.57 58.11 4.55
CA ASP A 686 19.53 58.12 3.52
C ASP A 686 19.90 57.16 2.39
N ASP A 687 19.67 55.87 2.64
CA ASP A 687 19.70 54.78 1.64
C ASP A 687 18.29 54.25 1.25
N ASP A 688 17.21 54.95 1.47
CA ASP A 688 15.84 54.47 1.25
C ASP A 688 15.01 55.35 0.26
N ALA A 689 15.42 55.41 -1.03
CA ALA A 689 14.53 55.96 -2.05
C ALA A 689 14.84 55.29 -3.42
N GLU A 690 14.74 53.95 -3.53
CA GLU A 690 14.73 53.27 -4.85
C GLU A 690 13.32 52.76 -5.15
N GLY A 691 12.65 53.45 -6.09
CA GLY A 691 11.41 53.01 -6.72
C GLY A 691 11.59 51.70 -7.52
N PRO A 692 10.53 50.96 -7.83
CA PRO A 692 10.62 49.65 -8.48
C PRO A 692 11.34 49.74 -9.84
N LEU A 693 12.44 49.01 -9.97
CA LEU A 693 13.22 48.89 -11.20
C LEU A 693 12.49 47.89 -12.13
N THR A 694 12.04 48.34 -13.29
CA THR A 694 11.58 47.48 -14.38
C THR A 694 12.78 47.13 -15.29
N VAL A 695 13.14 45.85 -15.30
CA VAL A 695 14.19 45.32 -16.18
C VAL A 695 13.54 44.68 -17.38
N ARG A 696 14.04 45.03 -18.59
CA ARG A 696 13.62 44.48 -19.88
C ARG A 696 14.75 43.66 -20.47
N ILE A 697 14.47 42.46 -20.92
CA ILE A 697 15.44 41.53 -21.48
C ILE A 697 14.95 41.10 -22.85
N ALA A 698 15.79 41.13 -23.87
CA ALA A 698 15.46 40.67 -25.20
C ALA A 698 15.38 39.13 -25.24
N GLU A 699 14.41 38.59 -25.95
CA GLU A 699 14.23 37.15 -26.18
C GLU A 699 15.50 36.47 -26.70
N LYS A 700 16.22 37.18 -27.59
CA LYS A 700 17.47 36.70 -28.21
C LYS A 700 18.57 36.38 -27.19
N GLU A 701 18.71 37.19 -26.14
CA GLU A 701 19.71 36.96 -25.09
C GLU A 701 19.43 35.69 -24.28
N LEU A 702 18.13 35.42 -24.01
CA LEU A 702 17.74 34.16 -23.38
C LEU A 702 17.95 32.97 -24.32
N ALA A 703 17.62 33.14 -25.62
CA ALA A 703 17.82 32.10 -26.63
C ALA A 703 19.28 31.73 -26.82
N ASP A 704 20.18 32.71 -26.80
CA ASP A 704 21.63 32.51 -26.97
C ASP A 704 22.25 31.76 -25.77
N LEU A 705 21.70 31.95 -24.56
CA LEU A 705 22.10 31.17 -23.36
C LEU A 705 21.45 29.80 -23.29
N ALA A 706 20.27 29.61 -23.87
CA ALA A 706 19.53 28.37 -23.87
C ALA A 706 20.03 27.37 -24.95
N ARG A 707 20.53 27.88 -26.09
CA ARG A 707 21.07 27.07 -27.22
C ARG A 707 22.17 26.09 -26.82
N PRO A 708 23.23 26.46 -26.09
CA PRO A 708 24.29 25.53 -25.70
C PRO A 708 23.79 24.44 -24.75
N LEU A 709 22.64 24.65 -24.07
CA LEU A 709 22.00 23.69 -23.19
C LEU A 709 21.00 22.75 -23.92
N GLY A 710 20.89 22.93 -25.26
CA GLY A 710 20.01 22.09 -26.09
C GLY A 710 18.53 22.44 -26.06
N ILE A 711 18.17 23.58 -25.49
CA ILE A 711 16.77 24.05 -25.43
C ILE A 711 16.54 24.96 -26.64
N THR A 712 15.74 24.48 -27.60
CA THR A 712 15.45 25.20 -28.87
C THR A 712 14.03 25.79 -28.87
N ASP A 713 13.11 25.28 -28.08
CA ASP A 713 11.73 25.72 -28.01
C ASP A 713 11.49 26.56 -26.77
N LEU A 714 11.36 27.85 -26.94
CA LEU A 714 11.04 28.84 -25.90
C LEU A 714 9.56 29.21 -25.85
N ASP A 715 8.78 28.91 -26.91
CA ASP A 715 7.36 29.30 -27.00
C ASP A 715 6.52 28.60 -25.94
N GLY A 716 6.83 27.34 -25.66
CA GLY A 716 6.20 26.57 -24.57
C GLY A 716 6.47 27.18 -23.19
N PHE A 717 7.66 27.71 -22.97
CA PHE A 717 8.05 28.36 -21.72
C PHE A 717 7.33 29.70 -21.53
N PHE A 718 7.22 30.53 -22.56
CA PHE A 718 6.53 31.82 -22.49
C PHE A 718 5.04 31.70 -22.20
N ARG A 719 4.41 30.58 -22.54
CA ARG A 719 2.99 30.27 -22.25
C ARG A 719 2.79 29.51 -20.93
N SER A 720 3.86 29.10 -20.26
CA SER A 720 3.78 28.30 -19.04
C SER A 720 3.35 29.12 -17.82
N GLU A 721 2.65 28.46 -16.89
CA GLU A 721 2.28 29.06 -15.60
C GLU A 721 3.50 29.47 -14.75
N ILE A 722 4.69 28.92 -15.07
CA ILE A 722 5.96 29.21 -14.39
C ILE A 722 6.35 30.69 -14.59
N MET A 723 6.07 31.26 -15.75
CA MET A 723 6.33 32.69 -16.04
C MET A 723 5.47 33.61 -15.15
N THR A 724 4.19 33.29 -15.04
CA THR A 724 3.25 34.10 -14.23
C THR A 724 3.50 33.93 -12.73
N ALA A 725 3.86 32.75 -12.28
CA ALA A 725 4.22 32.46 -10.88
C ALA A 725 5.48 33.23 -10.43
N ASN A 726 6.44 33.45 -11.33
CA ASN A 726 7.67 34.21 -11.08
C ASN A 726 7.54 35.71 -11.38
N ARG A 727 6.33 36.21 -11.66
CA ARG A 727 6.03 37.62 -12.00
C ARG A 727 6.78 38.13 -13.25
N PHE A 728 7.05 37.27 -14.20
CA PHE A 728 7.58 37.62 -15.51
C PHE A 728 6.44 37.79 -16.50
N ARG A 729 6.53 38.80 -17.34
CA ARG A 729 5.55 39.06 -18.40
C ARG A 729 6.28 39.11 -19.75
N TYR A 730 5.82 38.31 -20.70
CA TYR A 730 6.33 38.31 -22.06
C TYR A 730 5.49 39.24 -22.91
N ASP A 731 6.11 40.17 -23.60
CA ASP A 731 5.51 41.09 -24.59
C ASP A 731 5.84 40.56 -26.00
N ALA A 732 4.83 39.95 -26.64
CA ALA A 732 4.97 39.31 -27.95
C ALA A 732 5.27 40.33 -29.07
N ASP A 733 4.74 41.58 -28.95
CA ASP A 733 4.89 42.63 -29.98
C ASP A 733 6.34 43.16 -30.04
N ARG A 734 6.99 43.21 -28.87
CA ARG A 734 8.40 43.71 -28.75
C ARG A 734 9.43 42.62 -28.62
N ARG A 735 9.00 41.35 -28.42
CA ARG A 735 9.83 40.20 -28.11
C ARG A 735 10.77 40.45 -26.92
N GLU A 736 10.22 41.04 -25.87
CA GLU A 736 10.91 41.36 -24.63
C GLU A 736 10.24 40.73 -23.42
N ILE A 737 11.06 40.32 -22.47
CA ILE A 737 10.59 39.81 -21.18
C ILE A 737 10.70 40.94 -20.17
N VAL A 738 9.60 41.32 -19.55
CA VAL A 738 9.51 42.40 -18.58
C VAL A 738 9.41 41.82 -17.18
N CYS A 739 10.30 42.20 -16.28
CA CYS A 739 10.30 41.86 -14.88
C CYS A 739 10.09 43.12 -14.04
N GLN A 740 9.07 43.11 -13.16
CA GLN A 740 8.86 44.13 -12.14
C GLN A 740 9.50 43.67 -10.83
N THR A 741 10.70 44.11 -10.53
CA THR A 741 11.38 43.81 -9.28
C THR A 741 10.99 44.76 -8.19
N VAL A 742 10.36 44.28 -7.17
CA VAL A 742 10.24 44.93 -5.87
C VAL A 742 11.38 44.44 -5.00
N THR A 743 12.34 45.31 -4.71
CA THR A 743 13.43 45.20 -3.72
C THR A 743 14.34 43.95 -3.74
N LEU A 744 15.62 44.20 -3.95
CA LEU A 744 16.73 43.25 -4.11
C LEU A 744 17.17 42.51 -2.82
N ARG A 745 16.56 42.67 -1.67
CA ARG A 745 16.90 41.94 -0.42
C ARG A 745 16.58 40.44 -0.45
N GLY A 746 15.85 39.95 -1.47
CA GLY A 746 15.54 38.54 -1.68
C GLY A 746 16.46 37.79 -2.64
N ILE A 747 17.47 38.47 -3.26
CA ILE A 747 18.26 37.89 -4.35
C ILE A 747 19.78 37.74 -3.94
N GLU A 748 20.18 38.18 -2.78
CA GLU A 748 21.62 38.37 -2.41
C GLU A 748 22.38 37.13 -1.91
N ARG A 749 21.86 35.91 -2.00
CA ARG A 749 22.69 34.72 -1.68
C ARG A 749 22.57 33.66 -2.75
N ILE A 750 23.24 33.86 -3.86
CA ILE A 750 23.55 32.81 -4.84
C ILE A 750 25.02 32.45 -4.71
N ASP A 751 25.27 31.22 -4.30
CA ASP A 751 26.60 30.66 -4.16
C ASP A 751 27.24 30.47 -5.54
N TRP A 752 28.22 31.34 -5.87
CA TRP A 752 28.93 31.38 -7.16
C TRP A 752 29.71 30.11 -7.45
N SER A 753 29.98 29.26 -6.44
CA SER A 753 30.75 28.03 -6.60
C SER A 753 29.95 26.96 -7.36
N LEU A 754 28.63 26.90 -7.22
CA LEU A 754 27.78 25.96 -7.91
C LEU A 754 27.62 26.32 -9.42
N VAL A 755 27.61 27.63 -9.71
CA VAL A 755 27.50 28.14 -11.10
C VAL A 755 28.76 27.85 -11.90
N CYS A 756 29.94 27.95 -11.27
CA CYS A 756 31.21 27.61 -11.92
C CYS A 756 31.33 26.09 -12.17
N ALA A 757 30.84 25.25 -11.28
CA ALA A 757 30.85 23.79 -11.46
C ALA A 757 29.97 23.35 -12.64
N ILE A 758 28.77 23.90 -12.77
CA ILE A 758 27.84 23.58 -13.87
C ILE A 758 28.35 24.13 -15.21
N LEU A 759 28.97 25.32 -15.24
CA LEU A 759 29.55 25.90 -16.43
C LEU A 759 30.86 25.21 -16.86
N LEU A 760 31.69 24.77 -15.91
CA LEU A 760 32.91 24.00 -16.21
C LEU A 760 32.59 22.58 -16.70
N THR A 761 31.52 21.95 -16.23
CA THR A 761 31.08 20.67 -16.79
C THR A 761 30.40 20.82 -18.15
N ALA A 762 29.76 21.93 -18.43
CA ALA A 762 29.16 22.21 -19.75
C ALA A 762 30.17 22.67 -20.81
N LEU A 763 31.33 23.25 -20.41
CA LEU A 763 32.41 23.68 -21.34
C LEU A 763 33.45 22.58 -21.60
N ASN A 764 33.55 21.57 -20.72
CA ASN A 764 34.44 20.40 -20.90
C ASN A 764 33.76 19.18 -21.54
N SER A 765 32.49 19.28 -21.92
CA SER A 765 31.73 18.32 -22.74
C SER A 765 31.43 18.92 -24.11
#